data_30e79007be17bf3c3398e3c326790195
#
_entry.id   30e79007be17bf3c3398e3c326790195
#
_cell.length_a   1.000
_cell.length_b   1.000
_cell.length_c   1.000
_cell.angle_alpha   90.00
_cell.angle_beta   90.00
_cell.angle_gamma   90.00
#
_symmetry.space_group_name_H-M   'P 1'
#
loop_
_entity.id
_entity.type
_entity.pdbx_description
1 polymer ?
#
loop_
_entity_poly.entity_id
_entity_poly.type
_entity_poly.pdbx_seq_one_letter_code
_entity_poly.pdbx_strand_id
1 'polypeptide(L)'
;MGKPNDDNYRYLDDYLALKEYINYTDYPNFKLGSGTTVSDYLNNSLFKNLINKNFTETVAGNAMKMGSCVDGNGNMNFTTVKNYVNAATAAGLSVYGHTLAWHSQQPNGWLRKLIADKPAPDLTDGDVDVWIQVAAKDFRTQQTVGWTASESEFGYTISFDATNGLKVTTTKSYPWQVQFVPMSDILLDRNKTYKMTVTVKGSKAGHLDGRLGDWGSGANVTIPFTTEWQDVEVNVKPTMESSFLLLHVPNFVGEVYIKSIKFEEKKKGKTVFEERRCLKAHATERVSEAWDNQMWLVPGSFSSGASFVFTADVRADKPAFASTQIHNAPGSYVHYEALGNVNFTTEWKTVTVSGTFKAAGQSIAFNLSELAEENNYYFDNVSLKIGGVEKIKNGDFEGTDVSSFRVKENRGSVVTPTICENLTYIYIPSSIPQTQQERHDTLVYAMDKWIKGMMQACDGKVKAWDLVNEAISGGGNDGQGNYALQHSEGYNPDGTWDVGGDAFYWQDFMGDLDYVRQACRLARKYGPEDIVLFINDYNLESDWDGNKKLKSLINWIKKWESDGVTKIDGIGTQMHISYYENSGTRNSKKNAITNMFRLMAETGKYVRVSEMDMGYVDASGKDVPTANMTETQHKNMADFYEWIIKEFFRLVPPAQQWGICQWCPTDSPANSGWRANTPVGIWDINYYRKHVYAGFVRGLGGVPNGIEKVEADKAIDTSKGIYNLNGIRLKATSLDDLPKGIYIVNGKKVIK
;
A
#
# COMPACT_ATOMS: atom_id res chain seq x y z
N MET A 1 -2.91 -19.40 32.29
CA MET A 1 -3.20 -19.06 33.71
C MET A 1 -3.60 -17.60 33.76
N GLY A 2 -4.50 -17.25 34.68
CA GLY A 2 -4.79 -15.84 34.98
C GLY A 2 -3.58 -15.18 35.64
N LYS A 3 -3.64 -13.85 35.80
CA LYS A 3 -2.54 -13.08 36.39
C LYS A 3 -2.28 -13.53 37.82
N PRO A 4 -1.05 -13.91 38.18
CA PRO A 4 -0.73 -14.39 39.51
C PRO A 4 -1.03 -13.32 40.58
N ASN A 5 -1.56 -13.76 41.71
CA ASN A 5 -1.88 -12.90 42.88
C ASN A 5 -2.93 -11.80 42.60
N ASP A 6 -3.76 -11.96 41.56
CA ASP A 6 -4.89 -11.08 41.29
C ASP A 6 -6.19 -11.89 41.27
N ASP A 7 -7.01 -11.74 42.32
CA ASP A 7 -8.25 -12.50 42.51
C ASP A 7 -9.27 -12.24 41.37
N ASN A 8 -9.18 -11.08 40.68
CA ASN A 8 -10.03 -10.79 39.54
C ASN A 8 -9.77 -11.69 38.32
N TYR A 9 -8.58 -12.30 38.22
CA TYR A 9 -8.17 -13.18 37.13
C TYR A 9 -8.09 -14.67 37.51
N ARG A 10 -8.24 -15.03 38.77
CA ARG A 10 -8.10 -16.42 39.26
C ARG A 10 -9.09 -17.37 38.58
N TYR A 11 -10.31 -16.93 38.31
CA TYR A 11 -11.34 -17.75 37.67
C TYR A 11 -10.94 -18.17 36.21
N LEU A 12 -9.98 -17.47 35.58
CA LEU A 12 -9.48 -17.82 34.26
C LEU A 12 -8.63 -19.10 34.25
N ASP A 13 -8.17 -19.54 35.40
CA ASP A 13 -7.45 -20.82 35.55
C ASP A 13 -8.38 -22.03 35.39
N ASP A 14 -9.68 -21.84 35.60
CA ASP A 14 -10.69 -22.87 35.47
C ASP A 14 -11.05 -23.22 34.03
N TYR A 15 -10.55 -22.45 33.05
CA TYR A 15 -10.85 -22.72 31.65
C TYR A 15 -9.83 -23.65 30.99
N LEU A 16 -10.34 -24.54 30.11
CA LEU A 16 -9.53 -25.37 29.23
C LEU A 16 -8.88 -24.51 28.13
N ALA A 17 -8.15 -25.13 27.23
CA ALA A 17 -7.63 -24.46 26.02
C ALA A 17 -8.78 -24.06 25.10
N LEU A 18 -8.64 -22.90 24.39
CA LEU A 18 -9.73 -22.35 23.58
C LEU A 18 -10.28 -23.36 22.55
N LYS A 19 -9.40 -24.07 21.85
CA LYS A 19 -9.79 -25.05 20.83
C LYS A 19 -10.62 -26.23 21.38
N GLU A 20 -10.60 -26.48 22.69
CA GLU A 20 -11.37 -27.57 23.31
C GLU A 20 -12.84 -27.21 23.49
N TYR A 21 -13.21 -25.95 23.25
CA TYR A 21 -14.61 -25.49 23.26
C TYR A 21 -15.24 -25.44 21.88
N ILE A 22 -14.51 -25.81 20.80
CA ILE A 22 -15.05 -25.84 19.45
C ILE A 22 -15.93 -27.06 19.26
N ASN A 23 -17.17 -26.84 18.89
CA ASN A 23 -18.12 -27.91 18.55
C ASN A 23 -17.93 -28.39 17.12
N TYR A 24 -17.01 -29.32 16.90
CA TYR A 24 -16.71 -29.87 15.56
C TYR A 24 -17.85 -30.71 14.97
N THR A 25 -18.84 -31.14 15.78
CA THR A 25 -19.99 -31.88 15.29
C THR A 25 -20.92 -30.96 14.51
N ASP A 26 -21.21 -29.80 15.07
CA ASP A 26 -22.12 -28.83 14.43
C ASP A 26 -21.37 -27.92 13.44
N TYR A 27 -20.06 -27.70 13.65
CA TYR A 27 -19.23 -26.77 12.87
C TYR A 27 -17.94 -27.42 12.35
N PRO A 28 -18.04 -28.42 11.43
CA PRO A 28 -16.89 -29.26 11.08
C PRO A 28 -15.76 -28.52 10.34
N ASN A 29 -16.06 -27.42 9.69
CA ASN A 29 -15.07 -26.62 8.94
C ASN A 29 -14.49 -25.46 9.76
N PHE A 30 -15.08 -25.15 10.91
CA PHE A 30 -14.68 -24.00 11.72
C PHE A 30 -13.27 -24.15 12.27
N LYS A 31 -12.47 -23.10 12.10
CA LYS A 31 -11.11 -22.98 12.63
C LYS A 31 -11.01 -21.77 13.55
N LEU A 32 -10.34 -21.96 14.68
CA LEU A 32 -9.92 -20.87 15.54
C LEU A 32 -8.45 -20.59 15.24
N GLY A 33 -8.19 -19.43 14.63
CA GLY A 33 -6.87 -19.03 14.14
C GLY A 33 -6.20 -17.99 15.03
N SER A 34 -4.87 -17.87 14.87
CA SER A 34 -4.07 -16.80 15.44
C SER A 34 -3.07 -16.24 14.46
N GLY A 35 -2.98 -14.91 14.40
CA GLY A 35 -1.84 -14.24 13.80
C GLY A 35 -0.58 -14.54 14.60
N THR A 36 0.55 -14.70 13.92
CA THR A 36 1.77 -15.24 14.52
C THR A 36 3.00 -14.51 14.02
N THR A 37 3.81 -13.97 14.93
CA THR A 37 5.18 -13.56 14.62
C THR A 37 6.00 -14.84 14.45
N VAL A 38 6.42 -15.10 13.21
CA VAL A 38 7.07 -16.38 12.87
C VAL A 38 8.38 -16.58 13.61
N SER A 39 9.18 -15.53 13.81
CA SER A 39 10.42 -15.61 14.61
C SER A 39 10.13 -16.07 16.05
N ASP A 40 9.08 -15.54 16.68
CA ASP A 40 8.70 -15.93 18.05
C ASP A 40 8.16 -17.36 18.06
N TYR A 41 7.33 -17.73 17.08
CA TYR A 41 6.81 -19.08 16.97
C TYR A 41 7.93 -20.13 16.81
N LEU A 42 8.98 -19.82 16.07
CA LEU A 42 10.10 -20.74 15.86
C LEU A 42 11.09 -20.78 17.04
N ASN A 43 11.29 -19.66 17.75
CA ASN A 43 12.37 -19.49 18.71
C ASN A 43 11.94 -19.29 20.17
N ASN A 44 10.67 -18.94 20.43
CA ASN A 44 10.12 -18.75 21.78
C ASN A 44 9.18 -19.90 22.15
N SER A 45 9.64 -20.79 23.03
CA SER A 45 8.87 -21.97 23.42
C SER A 45 7.56 -21.65 24.14
N LEU A 46 7.51 -20.56 24.93
CA LEU A 46 6.28 -20.13 25.61
C LEU A 46 5.24 -19.67 24.61
N PHE A 47 5.63 -18.81 23.67
CA PHE A 47 4.74 -18.35 22.61
C PHE A 47 4.25 -19.51 21.73
N LYS A 48 5.17 -20.38 21.30
CA LYS A 48 4.83 -21.57 20.52
C LYS A 48 3.83 -22.47 21.23
N ASN A 49 4.04 -22.74 22.52
CA ASN A 49 3.14 -23.56 23.32
C ASN A 49 1.77 -22.91 23.50
N LEU A 50 1.72 -21.57 23.66
CA LEU A 50 0.47 -20.83 23.75
C LEU A 50 -0.35 -21.02 22.46
N ILE A 51 0.26 -20.83 21.30
CA ILE A 51 -0.41 -20.98 19.99
C ILE A 51 -0.86 -22.43 19.79
N ASN A 52 0.04 -23.40 19.93
CA ASN A 52 -0.25 -24.82 19.69
C ASN A 52 -1.35 -25.36 20.61
N LYS A 53 -1.41 -24.87 21.86
CA LYS A 53 -2.38 -25.33 22.83
C LYS A 53 -3.78 -24.80 22.60
N ASN A 54 -3.90 -23.55 22.12
CA ASN A 54 -5.19 -22.85 22.12
C ASN A 54 -5.85 -22.73 20.75
N PHE A 55 -5.10 -22.87 19.65
CA PHE A 55 -5.62 -22.65 18.31
C PHE A 55 -5.58 -23.91 17.45
N THR A 56 -6.35 -23.92 16.37
CA THR A 56 -6.38 -24.96 15.35
C THR A 56 -5.76 -24.51 14.03
N GLU A 57 -5.58 -23.20 13.87
CA GLU A 57 -5.00 -22.58 12.68
C GLU A 57 -4.03 -21.47 13.11
N THR A 58 -3.02 -21.22 12.28
CA THR A 58 -2.09 -20.10 12.47
C THR A 58 -1.83 -19.39 11.15
N VAL A 59 -1.58 -18.08 11.23
CA VAL A 59 -1.30 -17.20 10.08
C VAL A 59 0.01 -16.48 10.34
N ALA A 60 0.93 -16.49 9.37
CA ALA A 60 2.14 -15.69 9.44
C ALA A 60 1.82 -14.21 9.25
N GLY A 61 2.07 -13.37 10.25
CA GLY A 61 1.80 -11.95 10.17
C GLY A 61 2.54 -11.25 9.02
N ASN A 62 3.80 -11.65 8.75
CA ASN A 62 4.62 -11.06 7.69
C ASN A 62 5.38 -12.07 6.83
N ALA A 63 5.81 -13.21 7.39
CA ALA A 63 6.80 -14.09 6.75
C ALA A 63 6.35 -14.71 5.42
N MET A 64 5.05 -14.75 5.12
CA MET A 64 4.49 -15.27 3.87
C MET A 64 4.06 -14.15 2.90
N LYS A 65 4.37 -12.90 3.18
CA LYS A 65 4.19 -11.76 2.28
C LYS A 65 5.36 -11.68 1.30
N MET A 66 5.11 -11.14 0.11
CA MET A 66 6.10 -11.08 -0.95
C MET A 66 7.38 -10.34 -0.53
N GLY A 67 7.25 -9.22 0.18
CA GLY A 67 8.40 -8.43 0.66
C GLY A 67 9.28 -9.13 1.68
N SER A 68 8.79 -10.20 2.34
CA SER A 68 9.60 -11.02 3.25
C SER A 68 10.35 -12.16 2.53
N CYS A 69 9.94 -12.50 1.30
CA CYS A 69 10.48 -13.63 0.55
C CYS A 69 11.25 -13.21 -0.69
N VAL A 70 11.06 -12.00 -1.20
CA VAL A 70 11.66 -11.49 -2.44
C VAL A 70 12.41 -10.21 -2.14
N ASP A 71 13.71 -10.21 -2.45
CA ASP A 71 14.57 -9.04 -2.24
C ASP A 71 14.42 -7.97 -3.35
N GLY A 72 15.09 -6.82 -3.19
CA GLY A 72 15.07 -5.73 -4.16
C GLY A 72 15.66 -6.06 -5.54
N ASN A 73 16.26 -7.23 -5.70
CA ASN A 73 16.77 -7.75 -6.97
C ASN A 73 15.90 -8.88 -7.56
N GLY A 74 14.80 -9.23 -6.88
CA GLY A 74 13.91 -10.31 -7.30
C GLY A 74 14.41 -11.72 -6.96
N ASN A 75 15.44 -11.84 -6.11
CA ASN A 75 15.86 -13.15 -5.60
C ASN A 75 14.86 -13.62 -4.55
N MET A 76 14.48 -14.87 -4.62
CA MET A 76 13.45 -15.46 -3.76
C MET A 76 14.04 -16.40 -2.72
N ASN A 77 13.67 -16.22 -1.45
CA ASN A 77 14.07 -17.08 -0.33
C ASN A 77 12.85 -17.46 0.51
N PHE A 78 12.49 -18.70 0.49
CA PHE A 78 11.36 -19.27 1.20
C PHE A 78 11.75 -20.14 2.43
N THR A 79 12.99 -20.05 2.90
CA THR A 79 13.48 -20.89 4.01
C THR A 79 12.65 -20.70 5.28
N THR A 80 12.33 -19.44 5.63
CA THR A 80 11.49 -19.14 6.81
C THR A 80 10.09 -19.71 6.65
N VAL A 81 9.49 -19.60 5.46
CA VAL A 81 8.18 -20.17 5.14
C VAL A 81 8.17 -21.69 5.34
N LYS A 82 9.15 -22.39 4.78
CA LYS A 82 9.28 -23.85 4.92
C LYS A 82 9.40 -24.27 6.37
N ASN A 83 10.26 -23.60 7.13
CA ASN A 83 10.47 -23.90 8.55
C ASN A 83 9.19 -23.68 9.37
N TYR A 84 8.49 -22.57 9.12
CA TYR A 84 7.24 -22.25 9.80
C TYR A 84 6.13 -23.24 9.48
N VAL A 85 5.87 -23.49 8.19
CA VAL A 85 4.82 -24.41 7.74
C VAL A 85 5.06 -25.81 8.30
N ASN A 86 6.30 -26.30 8.24
CA ASN A 86 6.64 -27.60 8.79
C ASN A 86 6.45 -27.68 10.32
N ALA A 87 6.89 -26.64 11.05
CA ALA A 87 6.75 -26.61 12.51
C ALA A 87 5.28 -26.54 12.95
N ALA A 88 4.46 -25.74 12.28
CA ALA A 88 3.04 -25.57 12.60
C ALA A 88 2.24 -26.84 12.27
N THR A 89 2.44 -27.42 11.08
CA THR A 89 1.73 -28.64 10.68
C THR A 89 2.15 -29.86 11.49
N ALA A 90 3.43 -29.97 11.87
CA ALA A 90 3.91 -31.01 12.79
C ALA A 90 3.28 -30.91 14.20
N ALA A 91 2.87 -29.70 14.62
CA ALA A 91 2.15 -29.47 15.86
C ALA A 91 0.62 -29.68 15.73
N GLY A 92 0.13 -30.09 14.56
CA GLY A 92 -1.30 -30.33 14.30
C GLY A 92 -2.10 -29.08 13.96
N LEU A 93 -1.45 -27.94 13.67
CA LEU A 93 -2.11 -26.73 13.21
C LEU A 93 -2.28 -26.73 11.70
N SER A 94 -3.40 -26.22 11.19
CA SER A 94 -3.46 -25.74 9.80
C SER A 94 -2.74 -24.41 9.68
N VAL A 95 -2.14 -24.16 8.51
CA VAL A 95 -1.57 -22.85 8.18
C VAL A 95 -2.44 -22.20 7.13
N TYR A 96 -2.84 -20.96 7.40
CA TYR A 96 -3.56 -20.12 6.43
C TYR A 96 -2.55 -19.16 5.80
N GLY A 97 -2.51 -19.10 4.47
CA GLY A 97 -1.57 -18.28 3.72
C GLY A 97 -2.00 -16.83 3.60
N HIS A 98 -1.14 -15.91 3.93
CA HIS A 98 -1.37 -14.46 3.85
C HIS A 98 -0.11 -13.77 3.34
N THR A 99 -0.08 -13.22 2.12
CA THR A 99 -1.08 -13.13 1.06
C THR A 99 -0.39 -13.25 -0.30
N LEU A 100 -1.09 -13.70 -1.36
CA LEU A 100 -0.46 -13.90 -2.68
C LEU A 100 -0.34 -12.60 -3.48
N ALA A 101 -1.34 -11.72 -3.45
CA ALA A 101 -1.29 -10.44 -4.12
C ALA A 101 -1.78 -9.31 -3.19
N TRP A 102 -0.96 -8.28 -3.05
CA TRP A 102 -1.25 -7.08 -2.27
C TRP A 102 -0.41 -5.93 -2.80
N HIS A 103 -0.88 -4.69 -2.66
CA HIS A 103 -0.16 -3.49 -3.10
C HIS A 103 0.93 -3.04 -2.12
N SER A 104 0.97 -3.60 -0.91
CA SER A 104 1.89 -3.25 0.17
C SER A 104 2.79 -4.43 0.56
N GLN A 105 3.86 -4.16 1.32
CA GLN A 105 4.82 -5.14 1.83
C GLN A 105 5.32 -6.12 0.75
N GLN A 106 5.71 -5.60 -0.39
CA GLN A 106 6.29 -6.29 -1.53
C GLN A 106 7.49 -5.51 -2.08
N PRO A 107 8.35 -6.08 -2.93
CA PRO A 107 9.54 -5.40 -3.45
C PRO A 107 9.19 -4.41 -4.57
N ASN A 108 8.54 -3.28 -4.22
CA ASN A 108 8.02 -2.28 -5.17
C ASN A 108 9.08 -1.77 -6.15
N GLY A 109 10.30 -1.49 -5.68
CA GLY A 109 11.39 -1.06 -6.53
C GLY A 109 11.76 -2.08 -7.60
N TRP A 110 11.80 -3.37 -7.25
CA TRP A 110 12.03 -4.44 -8.23
C TRP A 110 10.88 -4.55 -9.24
N LEU A 111 9.63 -4.50 -8.80
CA LEU A 111 8.47 -4.55 -9.69
C LEU A 111 8.46 -3.38 -10.68
N ARG A 112 8.73 -2.15 -10.20
CA ARG A 112 8.86 -0.96 -11.07
C ARG A 112 10.00 -1.11 -12.06
N LYS A 113 11.14 -1.64 -11.64
CA LYS A 113 12.27 -1.88 -12.55
C LYS A 113 11.91 -2.85 -13.68
N LEU A 114 11.14 -3.90 -13.39
CA LEU A 114 10.72 -4.86 -14.42
C LEU A 114 9.90 -4.21 -15.54
N ILE A 115 9.08 -3.23 -15.21
CA ILE A 115 8.18 -2.52 -16.15
C ILE A 115 8.70 -1.15 -16.57
N ALA A 116 9.88 -0.75 -16.09
CA ALA A 116 10.55 0.47 -16.53
C ALA A 116 10.89 0.40 -18.04
N ASP A 117 11.03 1.56 -18.64
CA ASP A 117 11.48 1.65 -20.00
C ASP A 117 12.82 0.93 -20.18
N LYS A 118 12.98 0.24 -21.31
CA LYS A 118 14.22 -0.45 -21.63
C LYS A 118 15.34 0.57 -21.84
N PRO A 119 16.57 0.30 -21.34
CA PRO A 119 17.69 1.20 -21.54
C PRO A 119 17.88 1.50 -23.03
N ALA A 120 18.19 2.75 -23.36
CA ALA A 120 18.60 3.11 -24.69
C ALA A 120 19.87 2.34 -25.10
N PRO A 121 20.00 1.93 -26.37
CA PRO A 121 21.25 1.36 -26.86
C PRO A 121 22.38 2.40 -26.79
N ASP A 122 23.59 1.95 -26.49
CA ASP A 122 24.76 2.81 -26.52
C ASP A 122 25.06 3.23 -27.97
N LEU A 123 25.39 4.53 -28.16
CA LEU A 123 25.88 5.01 -29.43
C LEU A 123 27.31 4.48 -29.68
N THR A 124 27.52 3.83 -30.83
CA THR A 124 28.86 3.36 -31.22
C THR A 124 29.68 4.46 -31.93
N ASP A 125 29.03 5.48 -32.44
CA ASP A 125 29.62 6.61 -33.21
C ASP A 125 29.43 7.98 -32.50
N GLY A 126 29.21 7.95 -31.19
CA GLY A 126 29.05 9.17 -30.38
C GLY A 126 30.36 9.97 -30.27
N ASP A 127 30.28 11.28 -30.55
CA ASP A 127 31.40 12.21 -30.58
C ASP A 127 31.54 13.04 -29.31
N VAL A 128 30.51 13.03 -28.43
CA VAL A 128 30.51 13.80 -27.17
C VAL A 128 30.13 12.94 -25.98
N ASP A 129 30.68 13.25 -24.82
CA ASP A 129 30.23 12.69 -23.54
C ASP A 129 29.17 13.60 -22.93
N VAL A 130 28.05 13.02 -22.50
CA VAL A 130 26.95 13.74 -21.86
C VAL A 130 26.53 13.08 -20.58
N TRP A 131 26.06 13.87 -19.63
CA TRP A 131 25.45 13.40 -18.40
C TRP A 131 23.92 13.42 -18.57
N ILE A 132 23.29 12.25 -18.42
CA ILE A 132 21.84 12.11 -18.57
C ILE A 132 21.24 11.84 -17.20
N GLN A 133 20.23 12.64 -16.84
CA GLN A 133 19.47 12.42 -15.62
C GLN A 133 18.71 11.10 -15.69
N VAL A 134 18.92 10.23 -14.69
CA VAL A 134 18.24 8.92 -14.56
C VAL A 134 17.30 8.89 -13.36
N ALA A 135 17.52 9.71 -12.37
CA ALA A 135 16.63 9.92 -11.24
C ALA A 135 16.80 11.34 -10.70
N ALA A 136 15.74 11.98 -10.28
CA ALA A 136 15.78 13.27 -9.62
C ALA A 136 14.58 13.49 -8.72
N LYS A 137 14.74 14.39 -7.75
CA LYS A 137 13.68 14.95 -6.95
C LYS A 137 13.92 16.43 -6.70
N ASP A 138 12.94 17.25 -7.06
CA ASP A 138 12.92 18.68 -6.76
C ASP A 138 11.96 18.94 -5.62
N PHE A 139 12.48 19.33 -4.48
CA PHE A 139 11.70 19.54 -3.27
C PHE A 139 10.87 20.83 -3.26
N ARG A 140 11.04 21.70 -4.27
CA ARG A 140 10.18 22.88 -4.46
C ARG A 140 8.79 22.47 -4.96
N THR A 141 8.72 21.35 -5.69
CA THR A 141 7.52 20.80 -6.32
C THR A 141 7.06 19.50 -5.68
N GLN A 142 8.00 18.61 -5.35
CA GLN A 142 7.74 17.31 -4.71
C GLN A 142 8.05 17.40 -3.22
N GLN A 143 7.14 18.02 -2.46
CA GLN A 143 7.31 18.40 -1.06
C GLN A 143 7.05 17.23 -0.10
N THR A 144 7.78 16.14 -0.27
CA THR A 144 7.68 14.93 0.55
C THR A 144 9.07 14.39 0.90
N VAL A 145 9.16 13.68 2.02
CA VAL A 145 10.24 12.73 2.33
C VAL A 145 9.60 11.38 2.65
N GLY A 146 10.39 10.32 2.56
CA GLY A 146 9.97 8.99 3.01
C GLY A 146 10.07 8.86 4.53
N TRP A 147 10.79 7.83 4.99
CA TRP A 147 10.99 7.61 6.43
C TRP A 147 11.80 8.74 7.08
N THR A 148 11.43 9.09 8.32
CA THR A 148 12.20 9.98 9.22
C THR A 148 12.40 9.31 10.58
N ALA A 149 13.52 9.60 11.24
CA ALA A 149 13.69 9.29 12.65
C ALA A 149 12.73 10.17 13.49
N SER A 150 12.59 9.88 14.79
CA SER A 150 11.69 10.64 15.66
C SER A 150 12.11 12.10 15.78
N GLU A 151 11.39 13.00 15.12
CA GLU A 151 11.66 14.44 15.11
C GLU A 151 11.62 15.04 16.52
N SER A 152 10.62 14.67 17.31
CA SER A 152 10.47 15.15 18.69
C SER A 152 11.57 14.66 19.63
N GLU A 153 12.02 13.42 19.48
CA GLU A 153 13.07 12.82 20.29
C GLU A 153 14.43 13.46 19.98
N PHE A 154 14.75 13.62 18.70
CA PHE A 154 16.05 14.12 18.26
C PHE A 154 16.10 15.62 18.00
N GLY A 155 15.00 16.33 18.28
CA GLY A 155 14.96 17.80 18.28
C GLY A 155 15.23 18.41 16.92
N TYR A 156 14.57 17.91 15.89
CA TYR A 156 14.58 18.49 14.55
C TYR A 156 13.18 18.55 13.96
N THR A 157 13.01 19.28 12.88
CA THR A 157 11.79 19.35 12.10
C THR A 157 12.09 19.38 10.61
N ILE A 158 11.20 18.80 9.82
CA ILE A 158 11.23 18.85 8.36
C ILE A 158 10.08 19.71 7.87
N SER A 159 10.35 20.63 6.95
CA SER A 159 9.36 21.46 6.30
C SER A 159 9.74 21.72 4.85
N PHE A 160 8.83 22.29 4.07
CA PHE A 160 9.03 22.57 2.65
C PHE A 160 8.52 23.95 2.29
N ASP A 161 9.15 24.57 1.30
CA ASP A 161 8.61 25.74 0.62
C ASP A 161 8.96 25.72 -0.88
N ALA A 162 8.15 26.42 -1.68
CA ALA A 162 8.26 26.44 -3.14
C ALA A 162 9.52 27.16 -3.65
N THR A 163 10.27 27.89 -2.80
CA THR A 163 11.47 28.64 -3.17
C THR A 163 12.73 27.86 -2.80
N ASN A 164 12.79 27.35 -1.57
CA ASN A 164 14.00 26.74 -1.02
C ASN A 164 13.94 25.21 -0.99
N GLY A 165 12.78 24.60 -1.22
CA GLY A 165 12.59 23.17 -1.20
C GLY A 165 12.49 22.58 0.20
N LEU A 166 13.21 21.50 0.46
CA LEU A 166 13.29 20.82 1.75
C LEU A 166 14.11 21.62 2.75
N LYS A 167 13.58 21.86 3.94
CA LYS A 167 14.25 22.49 5.07
C LYS A 167 14.29 21.53 6.25
N VAL A 168 15.48 21.25 6.76
CA VAL A 168 15.72 20.53 8.02
C VAL A 168 16.21 21.52 9.06
N THR A 169 15.44 21.73 10.14
CA THR A 169 15.83 22.59 11.26
C THR A 169 16.21 21.71 12.44
N THR A 170 17.44 21.83 12.93
CA THR A 170 17.96 21.07 14.08
C THR A 170 18.15 22.00 15.28
N THR A 171 17.65 21.61 16.44
CA THR A 171 17.76 22.33 17.71
C THR A 171 18.74 21.68 18.68
N LYS A 172 19.12 20.43 18.40
CA LYS A 172 20.09 19.64 19.17
C LYS A 172 21.16 19.07 18.26
N SER A 173 22.35 18.85 18.82
CA SER A 173 23.50 18.30 18.11
C SER A 173 23.60 16.80 18.38
N TYR A 174 23.52 16.00 17.34
CA TYR A 174 23.68 14.54 17.40
C TYR A 174 24.64 14.07 16.32
N PRO A 175 25.45 13.01 16.56
CA PRO A 175 26.40 12.53 15.56
C PRO A 175 25.77 11.85 14.36
N TRP A 176 24.58 11.22 14.51
CA TRP A 176 23.92 10.47 13.41
C TRP A 176 22.38 10.31 13.55
N GLN A 177 21.77 10.74 14.66
CA GLN A 177 20.37 10.45 14.96
C GLN A 177 19.36 11.28 14.13
N VAL A 178 19.75 12.44 13.63
CA VAL A 178 18.90 13.26 12.75
C VAL A 178 18.92 12.65 11.35
N GLN A 179 18.05 11.71 11.09
CA GLN A 179 18.00 10.91 9.86
C GLN A 179 16.70 11.06 9.12
N PHE A 180 16.77 11.09 7.79
CA PHE A 180 15.62 11.10 6.90
C PHE A 180 15.97 10.49 5.54
N VAL A 181 14.93 10.00 4.83
CA VAL A 181 15.03 9.44 3.48
C VAL A 181 14.43 10.42 2.49
N PRO A 182 15.21 11.30 1.86
CA PRO A 182 14.69 12.27 0.91
C PRO A 182 14.20 11.63 -0.40
N MET A 183 14.80 10.52 -0.82
CA MET A 183 14.42 9.77 -2.01
C MET A 183 14.41 8.27 -1.73
N SER A 184 13.37 7.58 -2.19
CA SER A 184 13.23 6.12 -2.21
C SER A 184 13.05 5.60 -3.63
N ASP A 185 13.11 4.27 -3.78
CA ASP A 185 12.88 3.58 -5.06
C ASP A 185 13.77 4.06 -6.21
N ILE A 186 15.03 4.41 -5.89
CA ILE A 186 16.03 4.87 -6.86
C ILE A 186 16.56 3.64 -7.60
N LEU A 187 16.22 3.53 -8.88
CA LEU A 187 16.61 2.41 -9.73
C LEU A 187 17.90 2.76 -10.50
N LEU A 188 19.01 2.17 -10.10
CA LEU A 188 20.33 2.37 -10.70
C LEU A 188 21.01 1.03 -10.94
N ASP A 189 21.79 0.92 -12.03
CA ASP A 189 22.61 -0.26 -12.31
C ASP A 189 23.83 -0.29 -11.36
N ARG A 190 23.92 -1.29 -10.50
CA ARG A 190 25.03 -1.47 -9.55
C ARG A 190 26.42 -1.62 -10.19
N ASN A 191 26.45 -1.86 -11.51
CA ASN A 191 27.71 -1.99 -12.25
C ASN A 191 28.25 -0.65 -12.76
N LYS A 192 27.43 0.41 -12.70
CA LYS A 192 27.77 1.76 -13.19
C LYS A 192 28.11 2.72 -12.06
N THR A 193 28.82 3.79 -12.38
CA THR A 193 29.07 4.92 -11.49
C THR A 193 28.21 6.09 -11.98
N TYR A 194 27.54 6.73 -11.03
CA TYR A 194 26.65 7.86 -11.28
C TYR A 194 27.23 9.12 -10.64
N LYS A 195 26.95 10.26 -11.24
CA LYS A 195 27.15 11.56 -10.62
C LYS A 195 25.86 11.91 -9.87
N MET A 196 25.93 12.01 -8.54
CA MET A 196 24.87 12.57 -7.72
C MET A 196 25.15 14.05 -7.50
N THR A 197 24.21 14.91 -7.83
CA THR A 197 24.29 16.34 -7.56
C THR A 197 23.24 16.72 -6.54
N VAL A 198 23.64 17.42 -5.48
CA VAL A 198 22.75 17.94 -4.44
C VAL A 198 22.85 19.45 -4.40
N THR A 199 21.76 20.15 -4.69
CA THR A 199 21.69 21.62 -4.53
C THR A 199 21.33 21.94 -3.10
N VAL A 200 22.31 22.44 -2.33
CA VAL A 200 22.23 22.55 -0.87
C VAL A 200 22.83 23.84 -0.34
N LYS A 201 22.31 24.32 0.79
CA LYS A 201 22.94 25.35 1.66
C LYS A 201 22.59 25.11 3.13
N GLY A 202 23.29 25.77 4.03
CA GLY A 202 22.97 25.77 5.46
C GLY A 202 22.97 27.16 6.06
N SER A 203 22.43 27.31 7.27
CA SER A 203 22.54 28.57 8.04
C SER A 203 24.00 28.89 8.49
N LYS A 204 24.89 27.91 8.41
CA LYS A 204 26.34 27.97 8.57
C LYS A 204 26.96 26.79 7.81
N ALA A 205 28.25 26.78 7.62
CA ALA A 205 28.98 25.69 6.99
C ALA A 205 28.84 24.38 7.78
N GLY A 206 28.72 23.27 7.07
CA GLY A 206 28.57 21.91 7.60
C GLY A 206 28.59 20.85 6.49
N HIS A 207 28.10 19.68 6.79
CA HIS A 207 27.92 18.61 5.80
C HIS A 207 26.71 17.73 6.14
N LEU A 208 26.19 17.07 5.14
CA LEU A 208 25.32 15.91 5.27
C LEU A 208 26.16 14.67 5.04
N ASP A 209 25.99 13.67 5.86
CA ASP A 209 26.47 12.32 5.58
C ASP A 209 25.28 11.44 5.25
N GLY A 210 25.54 10.38 4.49
CA GLY A 210 24.46 9.47 4.14
C GLY A 210 24.91 8.22 3.45
N ARG A 211 23.92 7.51 2.97
CA ARG A 211 24.11 6.22 2.33
C ARG A 211 23.07 5.99 1.23
N LEU A 212 23.56 5.61 0.06
CA LEU A 212 22.71 5.12 -1.04
C LEU A 212 22.67 3.60 -0.98
N GLY A 213 21.54 3.01 -0.64
CA GLY A 213 21.39 1.57 -0.48
C GLY A 213 20.09 1.15 0.19
N ASP A 214 20.19 0.23 1.15
CA ASP A 214 19.10 -0.18 2.04
C ASP A 214 19.51 -0.04 3.52
N TRP A 215 18.67 -0.56 4.42
CA TRP A 215 18.95 -0.54 5.87
C TRP A 215 20.16 -1.41 6.26
N GLY A 216 20.50 -2.41 5.45
CA GLY A 216 21.60 -3.36 5.69
C GLY A 216 22.93 -2.92 5.11
N SER A 217 22.93 -2.33 3.90
CA SER A 217 24.14 -1.95 3.18
C SER A 217 23.94 -0.78 2.23
N GLY A 218 25.02 -0.13 1.83
CA GLY A 218 24.96 0.96 0.85
C GLY A 218 26.30 1.66 0.64
N ALA A 219 26.35 2.47 -0.41
CA ALA A 219 27.48 3.35 -0.70
C ALA A 219 27.39 4.62 0.15
N ASN A 220 28.44 4.94 0.90
CA ASN A 220 28.49 6.15 1.71
C ASN A 220 28.67 7.40 0.85
N VAL A 221 28.03 8.48 1.24
CA VAL A 221 28.14 9.80 0.63
C VAL A 221 28.34 10.87 1.68
N THR A 222 29.11 11.91 1.35
CA THR A 222 29.29 13.12 2.17
C THR A 222 29.08 14.35 1.28
N ILE A 223 28.21 15.26 1.72
CA ILE A 223 27.77 16.42 0.96
C ILE A 223 28.08 17.68 1.81
N PRO A 224 29.21 18.35 1.59
CA PRO A 224 29.52 19.58 2.29
C PRO A 224 28.61 20.71 1.83
N PHE A 225 28.31 21.66 2.72
CA PHE A 225 27.54 22.86 2.39
C PHE A 225 28.06 24.09 3.11
N THR A 226 27.80 25.25 2.50
CA THR A 226 28.08 26.58 3.04
C THR A 226 26.82 27.37 3.29
N THR A 227 26.91 28.67 3.54
CA THR A 227 25.74 29.56 3.66
C THR A 227 25.14 29.95 2.31
N GLU A 228 25.85 29.74 1.24
CA GLU A 228 25.40 30.01 -0.13
C GLU A 228 24.92 28.75 -0.81
N TRP A 229 23.98 28.90 -1.73
CA TRP A 229 23.54 27.79 -2.58
C TRP A 229 24.68 27.27 -3.43
N GLN A 230 24.86 25.96 -3.43
CA GLN A 230 25.86 25.29 -4.24
C GLN A 230 25.35 23.93 -4.71
N ASP A 231 25.80 23.54 -5.89
CA ASP A 231 25.64 22.19 -6.41
C ASP A 231 26.84 21.35 -5.98
N VAL A 232 26.59 20.37 -5.13
CA VAL A 232 27.62 19.45 -4.64
C VAL A 232 27.55 18.18 -5.44
N GLU A 233 28.59 17.90 -6.23
CA GLU A 233 28.69 16.68 -7.04
C GLU A 233 29.45 15.58 -6.28
N VAL A 234 28.87 14.38 -6.22
CA VAL A 234 29.47 13.19 -5.60
C VAL A 234 29.34 12.03 -6.59
N ASN A 235 30.47 11.40 -6.91
CA ASN A 235 30.44 10.15 -7.66
C ASN A 235 30.08 8.99 -6.75
N VAL A 236 29.03 8.25 -7.09
CA VAL A 236 28.52 7.15 -6.28
C VAL A 236 28.29 5.91 -7.15
N LYS A 237 28.72 4.76 -6.66
CA LYS A 237 28.45 3.46 -7.26
C LYS A 237 27.46 2.73 -6.34
N PRO A 238 26.21 2.48 -6.75
CA PRO A 238 25.22 1.82 -5.91
C PRO A 238 25.66 0.38 -5.61
N THR A 239 25.29 -0.11 -4.44
CA THR A 239 25.56 -1.49 -4.02
C THR A 239 24.46 -2.46 -4.45
N MET A 240 23.30 -1.92 -4.80
CA MET A 240 22.12 -2.66 -5.26
C MET A 240 21.37 -1.86 -6.33
N GLU A 241 20.46 -2.53 -7.04
CA GLU A 241 19.74 -1.92 -8.17
C GLU A 241 18.52 -1.10 -7.75
N SER A 242 17.92 -1.39 -6.61
CA SER A 242 16.88 -0.56 -5.98
C SER A 242 17.40 -0.04 -4.65
N SER A 243 17.44 1.25 -4.49
CA SER A 243 18.03 1.93 -3.34
C SER A 243 17.13 3.04 -2.84
N PHE A 244 17.32 3.43 -1.59
CA PHE A 244 16.92 4.74 -1.10
C PHE A 244 18.18 5.54 -0.69
N LEU A 245 18.07 6.85 -0.69
CA LEU A 245 19.09 7.72 -0.14
C LEU A 245 18.73 8.07 1.31
N LEU A 246 19.51 7.55 2.27
CA LEU A 246 19.43 7.97 3.66
C LEU A 246 20.40 9.12 3.87
N LEU A 247 19.93 10.24 4.41
CA LEU A 247 20.78 11.36 4.83
C LEU A 247 20.66 11.58 6.33
N HIS A 248 21.72 12.09 6.94
CA HIS A 248 21.73 12.60 8.30
C HIS A 248 22.55 13.88 8.43
N VAL A 249 22.21 14.69 9.43
CA VAL A 249 22.84 15.98 9.70
C VAL A 249 23.73 15.82 10.94
N PRO A 250 25.03 15.51 10.78
CA PRO A 250 25.90 15.18 11.91
C PRO A 250 26.39 16.44 12.65
N ASN A 251 26.27 16.42 13.98
CA ASN A 251 26.85 17.42 14.88
C ASN A 251 26.53 18.90 14.49
N PHE A 252 25.30 19.12 14.03
CA PHE A 252 24.89 20.42 13.51
C PHE A 252 23.63 20.93 14.25
N VAL A 253 23.63 22.22 14.57
CA VAL A 253 22.46 22.96 15.08
C VAL A 253 22.26 24.16 14.17
N GLY A 254 21.10 24.27 13.57
CA GLY A 254 20.75 25.28 12.58
C GLY A 254 19.81 24.76 11.51
N GLU A 255 19.83 25.38 10.36
CA GLU A 255 18.98 25.05 9.23
C GLU A 255 19.81 24.55 8.05
N VAL A 256 19.36 23.47 7.42
CA VAL A 256 19.89 22.95 6.15
C VAL A 256 18.77 22.95 5.13
N TYR A 257 19.05 23.42 3.94
CA TYR A 257 18.11 23.50 2.82
C TYR A 257 18.61 22.68 1.65
N ILE A 258 17.73 21.90 1.05
CA ILE A 258 18.01 21.09 -0.14
C ILE A 258 16.94 21.43 -1.18
N LYS A 259 17.34 22.03 -2.32
CA LYS A 259 16.44 22.30 -3.44
C LYS A 259 16.11 21.04 -4.21
N SER A 260 17.16 20.29 -4.59
CA SER A 260 17.03 19.12 -5.45
C SER A 260 18.16 18.12 -5.23
N ILE A 261 17.86 16.89 -5.58
CA ILE A 261 18.83 15.79 -5.68
C ILE A 261 18.62 15.15 -7.04
N LYS A 262 19.69 14.96 -7.83
CA LYS A 262 19.65 14.26 -9.09
C LYS A 262 20.79 13.25 -9.23
N PHE A 263 20.52 12.20 -9.98
CA PHE A 263 21.50 11.20 -10.39
C PHE A 263 21.62 11.22 -11.91
N GLU A 264 22.86 11.29 -12.41
CA GLU A 264 23.18 11.36 -13.82
C GLU A 264 24.10 10.21 -14.22
N GLU A 265 23.81 9.58 -15.36
CA GLU A 265 24.65 8.58 -16.00
C GLU A 265 25.45 9.22 -17.15
N LYS A 266 26.71 8.86 -17.27
CA LYS A 266 27.56 9.30 -18.38
C LYS A 266 27.26 8.45 -19.62
N LYS A 267 26.83 9.06 -20.70
CA LYS A 267 26.57 8.41 -21.99
C LYS A 267 27.28 9.10 -23.14
N LYS A 268 27.40 8.38 -24.26
CA LYS A 268 27.82 8.97 -25.53
C LYS A 268 26.63 9.64 -26.22
N GLY A 269 26.84 10.85 -26.67
CA GLY A 269 25.95 11.60 -27.54
C GLY A 269 26.56 11.82 -28.94
N LYS A 270 25.75 12.20 -29.87
CA LYS A 270 26.14 12.54 -31.25
C LYS A 270 25.68 13.95 -31.59
N THR A 271 26.58 14.79 -32.03
CA THR A 271 26.22 16.12 -32.50
C THR A 271 25.43 16.01 -33.82
N VAL A 272 24.22 16.57 -33.86
CA VAL A 272 23.31 16.57 -35.00
C VAL A 272 23.08 18.02 -35.41
N PHE A 273 23.22 18.29 -36.70
CA PHE A 273 22.78 19.52 -37.35
C PHE A 273 21.53 19.22 -38.19
N GLU A 274 20.49 20.02 -38.01
CA GLU A 274 19.24 19.89 -38.73
C GLU A 274 18.81 21.24 -39.30
N GLU A 275 18.63 21.30 -40.64
CA GLU A 275 18.02 22.44 -41.30
C GLU A 275 16.50 22.39 -41.08
N ARG A 276 16.05 23.00 -39.99
CA ARG A 276 14.65 23.01 -39.61
C ARG A 276 14.25 24.40 -39.12
N ARG A 277 13.11 24.88 -39.61
CA ARG A 277 12.49 26.08 -39.04
C ARG A 277 11.47 25.68 -37.98
N CYS A 278 11.58 26.26 -36.80
CA CYS A 278 10.69 25.94 -35.70
C CYS A 278 10.60 27.10 -34.70
N LEU A 279 9.56 27.13 -33.88
CA LEU A 279 9.48 28.06 -32.76
C LEU A 279 10.37 27.51 -31.62
N LYS A 280 11.25 28.35 -31.09
CA LYS A 280 12.00 28.10 -29.88
C LYS A 280 11.43 28.95 -28.74
N ALA A 281 11.00 28.31 -27.65
CA ALA A 281 10.61 28.96 -26.39
C ALA A 281 11.63 28.58 -25.31
N HIS A 282 12.30 29.60 -24.76
CA HIS A 282 13.25 29.41 -23.68
C HIS A 282 12.51 29.55 -22.35
N ALA A 283 12.84 28.68 -21.39
CA ALA A 283 12.39 28.74 -20.00
C ALA A 283 13.61 28.84 -19.10
N THR A 284 13.71 29.92 -18.34
CA THR A 284 14.71 30.05 -17.28
C THR A 284 14.41 29.13 -16.11
N GLU A 285 15.31 28.95 -15.18
CA GLU A 285 15.04 28.26 -13.91
C GLU A 285 13.77 28.84 -13.26
N ARG A 286 12.90 27.95 -12.73
CA ARG A 286 11.67 28.35 -12.03
C ARG A 286 11.98 29.26 -10.85
N VAL A 287 11.26 30.38 -10.77
CA VAL A 287 11.34 31.27 -9.61
C VAL A 287 10.40 30.82 -8.49
N SER A 288 9.16 30.48 -8.82
CA SER A 288 8.16 30.01 -7.85
C SER A 288 7.06 29.13 -8.43
N GLU A 289 6.69 29.28 -9.71
CA GLU A 289 5.47 28.72 -10.26
C GLU A 289 5.70 28.09 -11.64
N ALA A 290 4.86 27.10 -11.99
CA ALA A 290 4.92 26.44 -13.30
C ALA A 290 4.71 27.43 -14.47
N TRP A 291 4.03 28.55 -14.24
CA TRP A 291 3.75 29.60 -15.21
C TRP A 291 4.75 30.78 -15.18
N ASP A 292 5.91 30.64 -14.56
CA ASP A 292 6.97 31.66 -14.61
C ASP A 292 7.45 31.90 -16.03
N ASN A 293 7.53 30.86 -16.81
CA ASN A 293 7.82 30.88 -18.26
C ASN A 293 6.62 30.26 -19.00
N GLN A 294 6.16 30.93 -20.06
CA GLN A 294 4.99 30.46 -20.81
C GLN A 294 5.13 30.68 -22.30
N MET A 295 4.53 29.79 -23.10
CA MET A 295 4.25 29.97 -24.52
C MET A 295 2.74 29.93 -24.71
N TRP A 296 2.20 30.74 -25.63
CA TRP A 296 0.79 30.77 -25.98
C TRP A 296 0.53 30.48 -27.42
N LEU A 297 -0.52 29.69 -27.67
CA LEU A 297 -1.26 29.71 -28.94
C LEU A 297 -2.35 30.76 -28.83
N VAL A 298 -2.57 31.53 -29.90
CA VAL A 298 -3.56 32.59 -30.00
C VAL A 298 -4.53 32.28 -31.16
N PRO A 299 -5.44 31.30 -31.01
CA PRO A 299 -6.36 30.86 -32.06
C PRO A 299 -7.53 31.83 -32.31
N GLY A 300 -7.66 32.87 -31.48
CA GLY A 300 -8.87 33.71 -31.41
C GLY A 300 -9.92 33.11 -30.49
N SER A 301 -11.14 33.69 -30.52
CA SER A 301 -12.20 33.31 -29.58
C SER A 301 -12.71 31.88 -29.79
N PHE A 302 -12.91 31.15 -28.72
CA PHE A 302 -13.58 29.86 -28.69
C PHE A 302 -14.52 29.75 -27.47
N SER A 303 -15.55 28.92 -27.58
CA SER A 303 -16.56 28.73 -26.56
C SER A 303 -16.27 27.52 -25.65
N SER A 304 -16.77 27.53 -24.43
CA SER A 304 -16.84 26.34 -23.60
C SER A 304 -17.61 25.23 -24.36
N GLY A 305 -17.14 23.99 -24.29
CA GLY A 305 -17.72 22.85 -24.98
C GLY A 305 -17.34 22.73 -26.47
N ALA A 306 -16.64 23.72 -27.05
CA ALA A 306 -16.15 23.58 -28.43
C ALA A 306 -15.14 22.44 -28.54
N SER A 307 -15.30 21.57 -29.55
CA SER A 307 -14.37 20.50 -29.84
C SER A 307 -13.07 21.03 -30.43
N PHE A 308 -11.96 20.42 -30.06
CA PHE A 308 -10.66 20.73 -30.60
C PHE A 308 -9.85 19.47 -30.97
N VAL A 309 -8.94 19.65 -31.93
CA VAL A 309 -7.83 18.75 -32.20
C VAL A 309 -6.56 19.58 -32.28
N PHE A 310 -5.63 19.35 -31.39
CA PHE A 310 -4.28 19.91 -31.35
C PHE A 310 -3.29 18.89 -31.89
N THR A 311 -2.41 19.29 -32.76
CA THR A 311 -1.29 18.46 -33.24
C THR A 311 -0.04 19.36 -33.37
N ALA A 312 1.10 18.86 -32.92
CA ALA A 312 2.38 19.52 -33.06
C ALA A 312 3.52 18.52 -33.03
N ASP A 313 4.61 18.83 -33.76
CA ASP A 313 5.91 18.22 -33.47
C ASP A 313 6.56 19.01 -32.35
N VAL A 314 6.97 18.31 -31.30
CA VAL A 314 7.56 18.93 -30.11
C VAL A 314 8.87 18.26 -29.71
N ARG A 315 9.79 19.05 -29.16
CA ARG A 315 11.07 18.60 -28.62
C ARG A 315 11.53 19.56 -27.51
N ALA A 316 12.34 19.09 -26.57
CA ALA A 316 13.04 19.95 -25.62
C ALA A 316 14.50 19.48 -25.43
N ASP A 317 15.36 20.35 -24.91
CA ASP A 317 16.76 19.98 -24.63
C ASP A 317 16.85 19.00 -23.44
N LYS A 318 15.90 19.08 -22.50
CA LYS A 318 15.72 18.12 -21.40
C LYS A 318 14.29 17.57 -21.43
N PRO A 319 14.06 16.28 -21.10
CA PRO A 319 12.71 15.75 -20.98
C PRO A 319 11.88 16.56 -20.00
N ALA A 320 10.67 16.95 -20.40
CA ALA A 320 9.79 17.79 -19.60
C ALA A 320 8.32 17.58 -20.01
N PHE A 321 7.40 18.17 -19.28
CA PHE A 321 6.04 18.39 -19.74
C PHE A 321 5.64 19.84 -19.55
N ALA A 322 4.61 20.27 -20.26
CA ALA A 322 3.94 21.54 -20.06
C ALA A 322 2.47 21.30 -19.75
N SER A 323 1.99 21.76 -18.61
CA SER A 323 0.55 21.87 -18.36
C SER A 323 -0.03 23.01 -19.18
N THR A 324 -1.32 22.94 -19.54
CA THR A 324 -1.95 23.94 -20.40
C THR A 324 -3.15 24.61 -19.75
N GLN A 325 -3.31 25.91 -19.99
CA GLN A 325 -4.35 26.74 -19.40
C GLN A 325 -5.12 27.53 -20.46
N ILE A 326 -6.40 27.78 -20.21
CA ILE A 326 -7.22 28.69 -21.03
C ILE A 326 -7.02 30.11 -20.53
N HIS A 327 -6.77 31.05 -21.44
CA HIS A 327 -6.63 32.50 -21.19
C HIS A 327 -7.53 33.31 -22.10
N ASN A 328 -8.00 34.49 -21.64
CA ASN A 328 -8.70 35.48 -22.49
C ASN A 328 -7.75 36.26 -23.38
N ALA A 329 -6.51 36.44 -22.94
CA ALA A 329 -5.39 36.96 -23.69
C ALA A 329 -4.12 36.38 -23.08
N PRO A 330 -2.97 36.35 -23.80
CA PRO A 330 -1.71 35.94 -23.18
C PRO A 330 -1.46 36.66 -21.84
N GLY A 331 -1.30 35.86 -20.77
CA GLY A 331 -1.18 36.36 -19.40
C GLY A 331 -2.50 36.55 -18.62
N SER A 332 -3.66 36.44 -19.27
CA SER A 332 -4.99 36.63 -18.63
C SER A 332 -5.69 35.28 -18.39
N TYR A 333 -5.38 34.63 -17.27
CA TYR A 333 -5.86 33.31 -16.88
C TYR A 333 -7.40 33.22 -16.78
N VAL A 334 -7.95 32.09 -17.20
CA VAL A 334 -9.38 31.74 -17.12
C VAL A 334 -9.59 30.38 -16.47
N HIS A 335 -8.94 29.32 -16.97
CA HIS A 335 -9.15 27.95 -16.52
C HIS A 335 -7.86 27.15 -16.54
N TYR A 336 -7.67 26.27 -15.55
CA TYR A 336 -6.44 25.51 -15.34
C TYR A 336 -6.20 24.39 -16.37
N GLU A 337 -7.22 23.98 -17.13
CA GLU A 337 -7.11 22.90 -18.11
C GLU A 337 -7.55 23.40 -19.49
N ALA A 338 -6.67 23.24 -20.49
CA ALA A 338 -6.97 23.51 -21.89
C ALA A 338 -6.83 22.24 -22.74
N LEU A 339 -5.58 21.76 -22.94
CA LEU A 339 -5.26 20.58 -23.75
C LEU A 339 -4.77 19.41 -22.87
N GLY A 340 -4.74 19.57 -21.53
CA GLY A 340 -4.03 18.65 -20.65
C GLY A 340 -2.52 18.88 -20.66
N ASN A 341 -1.73 17.86 -20.34
CA ASN A 341 -0.28 17.95 -20.34
C ASN A 341 0.28 17.57 -21.71
N VAL A 342 1.26 18.33 -22.18
CA VAL A 342 2.02 18.04 -23.40
C VAL A 342 3.43 17.62 -23.00
N ASN A 343 3.82 16.40 -23.36
CA ASN A 343 5.11 15.82 -23.00
C ASN A 343 6.17 16.08 -24.08
N PHE A 344 7.37 16.48 -23.66
CA PHE A 344 8.52 16.75 -24.49
C PHE A 344 9.64 15.75 -24.20
N THR A 345 10.27 15.26 -25.25
CA THR A 345 11.47 14.43 -25.19
C THR A 345 12.64 15.16 -25.84
N THR A 346 13.84 14.62 -25.71
CA THR A 346 15.04 15.16 -26.39
C THR A 346 15.06 14.85 -27.90
N GLU A 347 14.10 14.09 -28.37
CA GLU A 347 13.88 13.79 -29.78
C GLU A 347 12.56 14.41 -30.23
N TRP A 348 12.44 14.74 -31.53
CA TRP A 348 11.19 15.19 -32.10
C TRP A 348 10.11 14.11 -31.97
N LYS A 349 8.95 14.53 -31.48
CA LYS A 349 7.78 13.65 -31.34
C LYS A 349 6.54 14.41 -31.77
N THR A 350 5.74 13.80 -32.63
CA THR A 350 4.40 14.31 -32.94
C THR A 350 3.46 13.99 -31.77
N VAL A 351 2.82 15.01 -31.23
CA VAL A 351 1.76 14.89 -30.20
C VAL A 351 0.42 15.24 -30.82
N THR A 352 -0.62 14.50 -30.48
CA THR A 352 -2.01 14.78 -30.88
C THR A 352 -2.89 14.70 -29.68
N VAL A 353 -3.66 15.75 -29.41
CA VAL A 353 -4.63 15.81 -28.32
C VAL A 353 -5.97 16.24 -28.86
N SER A 354 -7.05 15.55 -28.51
CA SER A 354 -8.41 15.92 -28.90
C SER A 354 -9.32 15.98 -27.66
N GLY A 355 -10.30 16.87 -27.68
CA GLY A 355 -11.20 17.06 -26.57
C GLY A 355 -12.20 18.18 -26.78
N THR A 356 -12.71 18.68 -25.68
CA THR A 356 -13.59 19.86 -25.64
C THR A 356 -13.11 20.85 -24.58
N PHE A 357 -13.13 22.14 -24.92
CA PHE A 357 -12.70 23.16 -23.96
C PHE A 357 -13.63 23.26 -22.75
N LYS A 358 -13.04 23.33 -21.57
CA LYS A 358 -13.79 23.45 -20.29
C LYS A 358 -14.33 24.85 -20.02
N ALA A 359 -13.75 25.86 -20.65
CA ALA A 359 -14.19 27.26 -20.54
C ALA A 359 -14.04 27.98 -21.90
N ALA A 360 -14.68 29.11 -22.05
CA ALA A 360 -14.45 30.02 -23.18
C ALA A 360 -13.11 30.75 -23.00
N GLY A 361 -12.43 31.06 -24.12
CA GLY A 361 -11.16 31.77 -24.10
C GLY A 361 -10.76 32.28 -25.48
N GLN A 362 -9.53 32.83 -25.57
CA GLN A 362 -8.96 33.34 -26.83
C GLN A 362 -7.51 32.90 -27.04
N SER A 363 -6.88 32.33 -25.99
CA SER A 363 -5.51 31.82 -26.06
C SER A 363 -5.32 30.63 -25.15
N ILE A 364 -4.32 29.82 -25.45
CA ILE A 364 -3.94 28.61 -24.69
C ILE A 364 -2.50 28.78 -24.26
N ALA A 365 -2.27 28.80 -22.95
CA ALA A 365 -0.94 28.86 -22.36
C ALA A 365 -0.37 27.45 -22.18
N PHE A 366 0.90 27.31 -22.46
CA PHE A 366 1.76 26.19 -22.09
C PHE A 366 2.67 26.67 -20.97
N ASN A 367 2.60 26.06 -19.80
CA ASN A 367 3.43 26.38 -18.63
C ASN A 367 4.77 25.64 -18.78
N LEU A 368 5.83 26.36 -19.08
CA LEU A 368 7.13 25.78 -19.42
C LEU A 368 8.05 25.57 -18.23
N SER A 369 7.66 26.02 -17.04
CA SER A 369 8.41 25.82 -15.79
C SER A 369 7.86 24.68 -14.93
N GLU A 370 7.19 23.70 -15.51
CA GLU A 370 6.87 22.44 -14.84
C GLU A 370 8.17 21.70 -14.48
N LEU A 371 9.14 21.65 -15.39
CA LEU A 371 10.52 21.39 -15.03
C LEU A 371 11.09 22.65 -14.35
N ALA A 372 11.65 22.50 -13.13
CA ALA A 372 12.15 23.65 -12.39
C ALA A 372 13.48 24.21 -12.95
N GLU A 373 14.19 23.44 -13.77
CA GLU A 373 15.46 23.80 -14.37
C GLU A 373 15.29 24.61 -15.68
N GLU A 374 16.32 25.35 -16.06
CA GLU A 374 16.42 25.99 -17.38
C GLU A 374 16.29 24.94 -18.50
N ASN A 375 15.47 25.24 -19.53
CA ASN A 375 15.22 24.35 -20.65
C ASN A 375 14.83 25.15 -21.92
N ASN A 376 15.04 24.58 -23.10
CA ASN A 376 14.52 25.07 -24.33
C ASN A 376 13.45 24.11 -24.85
N TYR A 377 12.33 24.66 -25.31
CA TYR A 377 11.21 23.94 -25.92
C TYR A 377 11.09 24.34 -27.39
N TYR A 378 10.89 23.36 -28.24
CA TYR A 378 10.79 23.55 -29.69
C TYR A 378 9.45 23.02 -30.17
N PHE A 379 8.80 23.78 -31.02
CA PHE A 379 7.50 23.45 -31.63
C PHE A 379 7.59 23.63 -33.13
N ASP A 380 7.03 22.67 -33.87
CA ASP A 380 6.93 22.68 -35.32
C ASP A 380 5.62 22.00 -35.75
N ASN A 381 5.16 22.24 -36.98
CA ASN A 381 3.93 21.66 -37.51
C ASN A 381 2.71 21.84 -36.60
N VAL A 382 2.61 23.01 -35.95
CA VAL A 382 1.56 23.30 -34.95
C VAL A 382 0.21 23.54 -35.65
N SER A 383 -0.76 22.73 -35.34
CA SER A 383 -2.15 22.82 -35.80
C SER A 383 -3.11 22.79 -34.58
N LEU A 384 -4.08 23.69 -34.60
CA LEU A 384 -5.20 23.65 -33.67
C LEU A 384 -6.50 23.84 -34.45
N LYS A 385 -7.24 22.77 -34.62
CA LYS A 385 -8.57 22.81 -35.26
C LYS A 385 -9.64 22.92 -34.14
N ILE A 386 -10.50 23.94 -34.26
CA ILE A 386 -11.64 24.15 -33.38
C ILE A 386 -12.92 24.00 -34.19
N GLY A 387 -13.79 23.06 -33.81
CA GLY A 387 -14.96 22.72 -34.62
C GLY A 387 -14.58 22.29 -36.05
N GLY A 388 -13.43 21.64 -36.23
CA GLY A 388 -12.90 21.20 -37.52
C GLY A 388 -12.17 22.27 -38.32
N VAL A 389 -12.12 23.54 -37.88
CA VAL A 389 -11.53 24.69 -38.60
C VAL A 389 -10.15 24.98 -38.00
N GLU A 390 -9.11 25.03 -38.90
CA GLU A 390 -7.75 25.41 -38.50
C GLU A 390 -7.71 26.88 -38.01
N LYS A 391 -7.04 27.09 -36.87
CA LYS A 391 -6.95 28.37 -36.17
C LYS A 391 -5.54 28.95 -36.10
N ILE A 392 -4.52 28.12 -36.35
CA ILE A 392 -3.12 28.54 -36.28
C ILE A 392 -2.64 28.91 -37.66
N LYS A 393 -1.98 30.04 -37.76
CA LYS A 393 -1.32 30.50 -38.96
C LYS A 393 0.16 30.18 -38.89
N ASN A 394 0.74 29.75 -40.01
CA ASN A 394 2.17 29.48 -40.14
C ASN A 394 2.70 28.54 -39.05
N GLY A 395 1.93 27.46 -38.75
CA GLY A 395 2.33 26.51 -37.73
C GLY A 395 3.51 25.62 -38.13
N ASP A 396 3.86 25.56 -39.39
CA ASP A 396 5.05 24.94 -39.99
C ASP A 396 6.28 25.87 -39.97
N PHE A 397 6.11 27.13 -39.54
CA PHE A 397 7.13 28.17 -39.46
C PHE A 397 7.92 28.47 -40.76
N GLU A 398 7.44 28.02 -41.90
CA GLU A 398 8.08 28.30 -43.22
C GLU A 398 7.90 29.75 -43.67
N GLY A 399 6.85 30.43 -43.19
CA GLY A 399 6.63 31.85 -43.38
C GLY A 399 7.19 32.71 -42.24
N THR A 400 6.80 34.00 -42.25
CA THR A 400 7.24 34.99 -41.24
C THR A 400 6.12 35.40 -40.28
N ASP A 401 4.88 34.93 -40.50
CA ASP A 401 3.73 35.27 -39.64
C ASP A 401 3.78 34.46 -38.33
N VAL A 402 4.06 35.13 -37.21
CA VAL A 402 4.05 34.56 -35.85
C VAL A 402 2.90 35.11 -35.01
N SER A 403 1.86 35.66 -35.66
CA SER A 403 0.72 36.29 -34.99
C SER A 403 -0.05 35.30 -34.06
N SER A 404 -0.01 34.01 -34.40
CA SER A 404 -0.63 32.94 -33.59
C SER A 404 0.17 32.52 -32.34
N PHE A 405 1.30 33.15 -32.07
CA PHE A 405 2.21 32.71 -30.97
C PHE A 405 2.69 33.88 -30.13
N ARG A 406 2.86 33.62 -28.81
CA ARG A 406 3.47 34.55 -27.87
C ARG A 406 4.32 33.74 -26.85
N VAL A 407 5.34 34.39 -26.31
CA VAL A 407 6.20 33.82 -25.25
C VAL A 407 6.41 34.83 -24.11
N LYS A 408 6.74 34.30 -22.94
CA LYS A 408 7.13 35.07 -21.75
C LYS A 408 8.19 34.27 -20.98
N GLU A 409 9.26 34.93 -20.60
CA GLU A 409 10.31 34.37 -19.76
C GLU A 409 10.30 35.04 -18.38
N ASN A 410 10.58 34.29 -17.33
CA ASN A 410 10.84 34.74 -15.97
C ASN A 410 9.85 35.82 -15.48
N ARG A 411 8.53 35.61 -15.66
CA ARG A 411 7.47 36.56 -15.31
C ARG A 411 7.57 37.93 -16.01
N GLY A 412 8.41 38.04 -17.01
CA GLY A 412 8.59 39.24 -17.81
C GLY A 412 7.40 39.61 -18.67
N SER A 413 7.61 40.46 -19.64
CA SER A 413 6.58 40.89 -20.61
C SER A 413 6.28 39.77 -21.60
N VAL A 414 5.02 39.74 -22.08
CA VAL A 414 4.61 38.89 -23.21
C VAL A 414 5.17 39.49 -24.48
N VAL A 415 5.94 38.67 -25.22
CA VAL A 415 6.61 39.12 -26.47
C VAL A 415 6.30 38.16 -27.63
N THR A 416 6.59 38.60 -28.84
CA THR A 416 6.53 37.78 -30.07
C THR A 416 7.74 36.82 -30.05
N PRO A 417 7.56 35.51 -30.33
CA PRO A 417 8.69 34.59 -30.40
C PRO A 417 9.55 34.79 -31.62
N THR A 418 10.79 34.29 -31.54
CA THR A 418 11.71 34.22 -32.69
C THR A 418 11.68 32.81 -33.29
N ILE A 419 11.69 32.75 -34.62
CA ILE A 419 11.81 31.47 -35.36
C ILE A 419 13.29 31.07 -35.35
N CYS A 420 13.52 29.82 -34.96
CA CYS A 420 14.82 29.16 -35.10
C CYS A 420 14.94 28.58 -36.51
N GLU A 421 15.95 28.99 -37.27
CA GLU A 421 16.11 28.57 -38.69
C GLU A 421 16.95 27.32 -38.88
N ASN A 422 17.83 27.03 -37.92
CA ASN A 422 18.70 25.85 -37.94
C ASN A 422 18.85 25.37 -36.50
N LEU A 423 18.83 24.05 -36.30
CA LEU A 423 18.93 23.45 -35.01
C LEU A 423 20.18 22.59 -34.92
N THR A 424 21.08 22.91 -33.95
CA THR A 424 22.19 22.04 -33.58
C THR A 424 21.91 21.51 -32.20
N TYR A 425 21.91 20.20 -32.01
CA TYR A 425 21.68 19.57 -30.77
C TYR A 425 22.51 18.29 -30.61
N ILE A 426 22.59 17.78 -29.38
CA ILE A 426 23.23 16.51 -29.11
C ILE A 426 22.14 15.43 -29.10
N TYR A 427 22.20 14.53 -30.07
CA TYR A 427 21.35 13.34 -30.09
C TYR A 427 21.89 12.34 -29.05
N ILE A 428 21.00 11.88 -28.20
CA ILE A 428 21.25 10.84 -27.21
C ILE A 428 20.12 9.85 -27.38
N PRO A 429 20.39 8.54 -27.61
CA PRO A 429 19.33 7.56 -27.68
C PRO A 429 18.45 7.62 -26.44
N SER A 430 17.15 7.74 -26.61
CA SER A 430 16.19 7.71 -25.52
C SER A 430 15.93 6.26 -25.07
N SER A 431 15.41 6.08 -23.85
CA SER A 431 14.87 4.80 -23.42
C SER A 431 13.76 4.34 -24.35
N ILE A 432 13.62 3.02 -24.51
CA ILE A 432 12.56 2.43 -25.32
C ILE A 432 11.37 2.15 -24.37
N PRO A 433 10.25 2.88 -24.49
CA PRO A 433 9.08 2.64 -23.65
C PRO A 433 8.56 1.22 -23.83
N GLN A 434 8.25 0.55 -22.72
CA GLN A 434 7.53 -0.70 -22.77
C GLN A 434 6.04 -0.43 -23.08
N THR A 435 5.47 -1.22 -23.96
CA THR A 435 4.02 -1.18 -24.22
C THR A 435 3.24 -1.67 -22.99
N GLN A 436 1.95 -1.35 -22.91
CA GLN A 436 1.08 -1.87 -21.85
C GLN A 436 1.09 -3.40 -21.82
N GLN A 437 1.07 -4.05 -23.00
CA GLN A 437 1.10 -5.50 -23.10
C GLN A 437 2.43 -6.09 -22.60
N GLU A 438 3.57 -5.48 -22.92
CA GLU A 438 4.87 -5.92 -22.41
C GLU A 438 4.97 -5.79 -20.89
N ARG A 439 4.47 -4.70 -20.32
CA ARG A 439 4.39 -4.49 -18.85
C ARG A 439 3.49 -5.53 -18.19
N HIS A 440 2.30 -5.75 -18.74
CA HIS A 440 1.37 -6.77 -18.30
C HIS A 440 2.03 -8.16 -18.28
N ASP A 441 2.59 -8.60 -19.40
CA ASP A 441 3.18 -9.94 -19.53
C ASP A 441 4.39 -10.15 -18.61
N THR A 442 5.17 -9.09 -18.41
CA THR A 442 6.29 -9.07 -17.47
C THR A 442 5.81 -9.25 -16.03
N LEU A 443 4.72 -8.60 -15.65
CA LEU A 443 4.14 -8.75 -14.31
C LEU A 443 3.47 -10.11 -14.11
N VAL A 444 2.80 -10.64 -15.13
CA VAL A 444 2.29 -12.03 -15.10
C VAL A 444 3.43 -13.01 -14.85
N TYR A 445 4.56 -12.84 -15.51
CA TYR A 445 5.74 -13.67 -15.29
C TYR A 445 6.31 -13.52 -13.86
N ALA A 446 6.38 -12.30 -13.32
CA ALA A 446 6.83 -12.06 -11.95
C ALA A 446 5.88 -12.72 -10.92
N MET A 447 4.57 -12.58 -11.12
CA MET A 447 3.54 -13.21 -10.30
C MET A 447 3.59 -14.74 -10.39
N ASP A 448 3.82 -15.31 -11.59
CA ASP A 448 3.99 -16.76 -11.78
C ASP A 448 5.18 -17.30 -10.96
N LYS A 449 6.34 -16.65 -11.04
CA LYS A 449 7.51 -17.04 -10.25
C LYS A 449 7.25 -16.98 -8.75
N TRP A 450 6.62 -15.89 -8.30
CA TRP A 450 6.30 -15.68 -6.90
C TRP A 450 5.35 -16.75 -6.36
N ILE A 451 4.18 -16.93 -7.00
CA ILE A 451 3.15 -17.87 -6.55
C ILE A 451 3.67 -19.32 -6.66
N LYS A 452 4.36 -19.67 -7.74
CA LYS A 452 4.99 -20.99 -7.88
C LYS A 452 5.97 -21.27 -6.75
N GLY A 453 6.87 -20.33 -6.45
CA GLY A 453 7.86 -20.48 -5.39
C GLY A 453 7.23 -20.66 -4.02
N MET A 454 6.21 -19.86 -3.70
CA MET A 454 5.45 -19.94 -2.45
C MET A 454 4.72 -21.28 -2.32
N MET A 455 4.01 -21.73 -3.35
CA MET A 455 3.28 -23.00 -3.32
C MET A 455 4.23 -24.20 -3.18
N GLN A 456 5.36 -24.18 -3.86
CA GLN A 456 6.40 -25.19 -3.68
C GLN A 456 7.00 -25.19 -2.27
N ALA A 457 7.20 -24.03 -1.67
CA ALA A 457 7.69 -23.91 -0.31
C ALA A 457 6.71 -24.46 0.73
N CYS A 458 5.42 -24.32 0.47
CA CYS A 458 4.35 -24.83 1.32
C CYS A 458 4.12 -26.35 1.17
N ASP A 459 4.63 -26.98 0.12
CA ASP A 459 4.61 -28.44 -0.10
C ASP A 459 3.18 -29.05 0.05
N GLY A 460 2.17 -28.37 -0.50
CA GLY A 460 0.76 -28.77 -0.43
C GLY A 460 0.12 -28.71 0.96
N LYS A 461 0.82 -28.24 1.99
CA LYS A 461 0.34 -28.19 3.38
C LYS A 461 -0.55 -26.99 3.68
N VAL A 462 -0.44 -25.91 2.91
CA VAL A 462 -1.24 -24.69 3.04
C VAL A 462 -2.37 -24.72 2.02
N LYS A 463 -3.58 -24.95 2.50
CA LYS A 463 -4.74 -25.21 1.64
C LYS A 463 -5.69 -24.02 1.49
N ALA A 464 -5.51 -22.97 2.26
CA ALA A 464 -6.33 -21.77 2.19
C ALA A 464 -5.46 -20.51 2.16
N TRP A 465 -5.84 -19.53 1.35
CA TRP A 465 -5.05 -18.34 1.11
C TRP A 465 -5.91 -17.08 0.96
N ASP A 466 -5.42 -15.97 1.48
CA ASP A 466 -5.79 -14.67 0.95
C ASP A 466 -5.16 -14.52 -0.43
N LEU A 467 -5.96 -14.74 -1.48
CA LEU A 467 -5.55 -14.60 -2.88
C LEU A 467 -5.16 -13.15 -3.16
N VAL A 468 -6.04 -12.24 -2.76
CA VAL A 468 -5.82 -10.80 -2.84
C VAL A 468 -6.21 -10.16 -1.52
N ASN A 469 -5.37 -9.26 -1.04
CA ASN A 469 -5.59 -8.47 0.16
C ASN A 469 -5.88 -7.01 -0.20
N GLU A 470 -6.93 -6.43 0.41
CA GLU A 470 -7.24 -5.00 0.39
C GLU A 470 -7.42 -4.41 -1.02
N ALA A 471 -8.27 -5.05 -1.83
CA ALA A 471 -8.49 -4.61 -3.20
C ALA A 471 -9.32 -3.33 -3.31
N ILE A 472 -10.29 -3.11 -2.39
CA ILE A 472 -11.28 -2.03 -2.51
C ILE A 472 -10.77 -0.75 -1.85
N SER A 473 -10.84 0.37 -2.58
CA SER A 473 -10.33 1.66 -2.09
C SER A 473 -11.12 2.26 -0.91
N GLY A 474 -12.40 1.93 -0.77
CA GLY A 474 -13.30 2.60 0.16
C GLY A 474 -13.74 4.00 -0.31
N GLY A 475 -13.49 4.32 -1.57
CA GLY A 475 -13.84 5.57 -2.25
C GLY A 475 -13.98 5.40 -3.75
N GLY A 476 -13.99 6.50 -4.49
CA GLY A 476 -14.15 6.48 -5.94
C GLY A 476 -15.49 5.92 -6.42
N ASN A 477 -15.57 5.61 -7.70
CA ASN A 477 -16.74 5.00 -8.33
C ASN A 477 -16.30 4.20 -9.57
N ASP A 478 -16.74 2.95 -9.64
CA ASP A 478 -16.50 2.07 -10.79
C ASP A 478 -17.45 2.32 -12.00
N GLY A 479 -18.23 3.38 -11.94
CA GLY A 479 -19.29 3.69 -12.93
C GLY A 479 -20.62 2.92 -12.71
N GLN A 480 -20.68 2.00 -11.76
CA GLN A 480 -21.88 1.19 -11.44
C GLN A 480 -22.34 1.37 -9.98
N GLY A 481 -21.82 2.37 -9.29
CA GLY A 481 -22.18 2.71 -7.92
C GLY A 481 -21.37 2.00 -6.83
N ASN A 482 -20.42 1.14 -7.20
CA ASN A 482 -19.50 0.52 -6.26
C ASN A 482 -18.29 1.43 -6.01
N TYR A 483 -17.62 1.23 -4.87
CA TYR A 483 -16.27 1.76 -4.70
C TYR A 483 -15.33 1.18 -5.76
N ALA A 484 -14.43 2.02 -6.26
CA ALA A 484 -13.36 1.58 -7.17
C ALA A 484 -12.34 0.68 -6.45
N LEU A 485 -11.53 -0.03 -7.20
CA LEU A 485 -10.34 -0.67 -6.66
C LEU A 485 -9.31 0.39 -6.21
N GLN A 486 -8.36 -0.02 -5.39
CA GLN A 486 -7.22 0.83 -5.06
C GLN A 486 -6.31 0.98 -6.29
N HIS A 487 -5.82 2.19 -6.52
CA HIS A 487 -4.88 2.55 -7.57
C HIS A 487 -3.84 3.51 -7.03
N SER A 488 -2.74 3.70 -7.74
CA SER A 488 -1.76 4.75 -7.43
C SER A 488 -2.40 6.14 -7.59
N GLU A 489 -1.89 7.09 -6.82
CA GLU A 489 -2.31 8.48 -6.93
C GLU A 489 -2.06 8.99 -8.36
N GLY A 490 -3.05 9.67 -8.94
CA GLY A 490 -2.99 10.14 -10.32
C GLY A 490 -3.19 9.07 -11.40
N TYR A 491 -3.56 7.84 -11.03
CA TYR A 491 -3.84 6.77 -11.99
C TYR A 491 -4.82 7.22 -13.09
N ASN A 492 -4.42 6.98 -14.33
CA ASN A 492 -5.24 7.18 -15.52
C ASN A 492 -5.15 5.93 -16.41
N PRO A 493 -6.26 5.28 -16.76
CA PRO A 493 -6.29 4.11 -17.65
C PRO A 493 -5.52 4.26 -18.96
N ASP A 494 -5.35 5.50 -19.45
CA ASP A 494 -4.59 5.81 -20.66
C ASP A 494 -3.06 5.72 -20.48
N GLY A 495 -2.59 5.37 -19.27
CA GLY A 495 -1.19 5.09 -18.99
C GLY A 495 -0.30 6.29 -18.68
N THR A 496 -0.90 7.46 -18.42
CA THR A 496 -0.18 8.68 -18.04
C THR A 496 -0.41 9.01 -16.57
N TRP A 497 0.28 8.32 -15.67
CA TRP A 497 0.21 8.57 -14.21
C TRP A 497 1.58 8.41 -13.56
N ASP A 498 1.75 9.03 -12.41
CA ASP A 498 2.91 8.81 -11.55
C ASP A 498 2.75 7.48 -10.80
N VAL A 499 3.68 6.56 -11.03
CA VAL A 499 3.74 5.25 -10.37
C VAL A 499 4.68 5.25 -9.15
N GLY A 500 5.06 6.42 -8.66
CA GLY A 500 5.88 6.56 -7.47
C GLY A 500 5.15 6.14 -6.18
N GLY A 501 5.81 6.30 -5.03
CA GLY A 501 5.26 6.05 -3.71
C GLY A 501 5.54 4.67 -3.13
N ASP A 502 4.98 4.43 -1.93
CA ASP A 502 5.30 3.27 -1.08
C ASP A 502 4.49 2.00 -1.43
N ALA A 503 3.54 2.09 -2.36
CA ALA A 503 2.71 0.99 -2.82
C ALA A 503 2.92 0.73 -4.31
N PHE A 504 2.69 -0.51 -4.73
CA PHE A 504 2.67 -0.90 -6.14
C PHE A 504 1.38 -1.65 -6.42
N TYR A 505 0.54 -1.09 -7.26
CA TYR A 505 -0.78 -1.64 -7.58
C TYR A 505 -0.68 -2.46 -8.87
N TRP A 506 -0.79 -3.78 -8.76
CA TRP A 506 -0.76 -4.71 -9.89
C TRP A 506 -1.80 -4.37 -10.95
N GLN A 507 -3.00 -3.97 -10.50
CA GLN A 507 -4.12 -3.59 -11.35
C GLN A 507 -3.86 -2.38 -12.25
N ASP A 508 -2.97 -1.47 -11.85
CA ASP A 508 -2.58 -0.33 -12.68
C ASP A 508 -2.01 -0.75 -14.03
N PHE A 509 -1.32 -1.88 -14.06
CA PHE A 509 -0.60 -2.39 -15.24
C PHE A 509 -1.24 -3.64 -15.85
N MET A 510 -1.96 -4.43 -15.06
CA MET A 510 -2.59 -5.67 -15.50
C MET A 510 -4.10 -5.51 -15.73
N GLY A 511 -4.68 -4.39 -15.27
CA GLY A 511 -6.12 -4.13 -15.30
C GLY A 511 -6.87 -4.71 -14.11
N ASP A 512 -7.99 -4.08 -13.78
CA ASP A 512 -8.82 -4.35 -12.60
C ASP A 512 -9.36 -5.78 -12.51
N LEU A 513 -9.56 -6.41 -13.64
CA LEU A 513 -10.06 -7.79 -13.69
C LEU A 513 -8.92 -8.80 -13.76
N ASP A 514 -7.92 -8.54 -14.59
CA ASP A 514 -6.97 -9.57 -14.97
C ASP A 514 -5.97 -9.91 -13.86
N TYR A 515 -5.55 -8.95 -13.03
CA TYR A 515 -4.60 -9.26 -11.96
C TYR A 515 -5.14 -10.30 -10.96
N VAL A 516 -6.44 -10.24 -10.60
CA VAL A 516 -7.07 -11.23 -9.72
C VAL A 516 -7.25 -12.56 -10.45
N ARG A 517 -7.63 -12.52 -11.72
CA ARG A 517 -7.79 -13.70 -12.57
C ARG A 517 -6.48 -14.46 -12.75
N GLN A 518 -5.38 -13.74 -13.01
CA GLN A 518 -4.05 -14.33 -13.11
C GLN A 518 -3.59 -14.92 -11.78
N ALA A 519 -3.75 -14.19 -10.67
CA ALA A 519 -3.42 -14.70 -9.33
C ALA A 519 -4.20 -16.00 -9.03
N CYS A 520 -5.51 -16.02 -9.32
CA CYS A 520 -6.37 -17.19 -9.13
C CYS A 520 -5.91 -18.38 -10.00
N ARG A 521 -5.67 -18.15 -11.28
CA ARG A 521 -5.18 -19.16 -12.22
C ARG A 521 -3.86 -19.79 -11.75
N LEU A 522 -2.93 -18.95 -11.31
CA LEU A 522 -1.61 -19.38 -10.85
C LEU A 522 -1.69 -20.13 -9.51
N ALA A 523 -2.50 -19.64 -8.57
CA ALA A 523 -2.73 -20.32 -7.30
C ALA A 523 -3.34 -21.72 -7.51
N ARG A 524 -4.31 -21.85 -8.41
CA ARG A 524 -4.90 -23.14 -8.78
C ARG A 524 -3.94 -24.05 -9.52
N LYS A 525 -3.06 -23.48 -10.36
CA LYS A 525 -2.04 -24.23 -11.12
C LYS A 525 -0.97 -24.87 -10.24
N TYR A 526 -0.52 -24.16 -9.21
CA TYR A 526 0.64 -24.56 -8.40
C TYR A 526 0.29 -25.01 -6.98
N GLY A 527 -0.89 -24.65 -6.49
CA GLY A 527 -1.40 -25.05 -5.19
C GLY A 527 -1.94 -26.49 -5.18
N PRO A 528 -2.33 -26.99 -4.01
CA PRO A 528 -2.99 -28.29 -3.90
C PRO A 528 -4.36 -28.27 -4.60
N GLU A 529 -4.85 -29.45 -5.02
CA GLU A 529 -6.13 -29.57 -5.74
C GLU A 529 -7.32 -29.00 -4.97
N ASP A 530 -7.30 -29.14 -3.65
CA ASP A 530 -8.32 -28.65 -2.73
C ASP A 530 -8.05 -27.24 -2.19
N ILE A 531 -7.24 -26.41 -2.90
CA ILE A 531 -6.94 -25.06 -2.49
C ILE A 531 -8.20 -24.17 -2.42
N VAL A 532 -8.32 -23.39 -1.35
CA VAL A 532 -9.42 -22.46 -1.09
C VAL A 532 -8.90 -21.03 -1.12
N LEU A 533 -9.51 -20.16 -1.91
CA LEU A 533 -9.03 -18.82 -2.21
C LEU A 533 -10.02 -17.77 -1.72
N PHE A 534 -9.52 -16.85 -0.89
CA PHE A 534 -10.28 -15.75 -0.31
C PHE A 534 -9.88 -14.41 -0.90
N ILE A 535 -10.82 -13.47 -0.95
CA ILE A 535 -10.52 -12.05 -1.02
C ILE A 535 -10.68 -11.47 0.38
N ASN A 536 -9.64 -10.86 0.89
CA ASN A 536 -9.57 -10.31 2.25
C ASN A 536 -9.54 -8.79 2.21
N ASP A 537 -10.34 -8.12 3.06
CA ASP A 537 -10.35 -6.66 3.09
C ASP A 537 -10.72 -6.13 4.49
N TYR A 538 -10.40 -4.87 4.76
CA TYR A 538 -10.68 -4.17 6.00
C TYR A 538 -11.92 -3.27 5.88
N ASN A 539 -12.48 -2.85 7.02
CA ASN A 539 -13.65 -1.97 7.11
C ASN A 539 -14.91 -2.51 6.40
N LEU A 540 -15.03 -3.82 6.24
CA LEU A 540 -16.24 -4.42 5.67
C LEU A 540 -17.45 -4.31 6.62
N GLU A 541 -17.19 -4.11 7.92
CA GLU A 541 -18.14 -3.83 9.00
C GLU A 541 -18.47 -2.34 9.16
N SER A 542 -18.21 -1.52 8.14
CA SER A 542 -18.38 -0.06 8.21
C SER A 542 -19.84 0.36 8.42
N ASP A 543 -20.09 1.17 9.45
CA ASP A 543 -21.41 1.72 9.76
C ASP A 543 -21.66 3.08 9.06
N TRP A 544 -20.60 3.86 8.79
CA TRP A 544 -20.69 5.20 8.19
C TRP A 544 -21.15 5.20 6.74
N ASP A 545 -21.00 4.11 6.03
CA ASP A 545 -21.41 3.96 4.63
C ASP A 545 -22.43 2.83 4.41
N GLY A 546 -22.96 2.24 5.48
CA GLY A 546 -23.92 1.15 5.44
C GLY A 546 -23.39 -0.13 4.79
N ASN A 547 -22.15 -0.50 5.11
CA ASN A 547 -21.41 -1.64 4.55
C ASN A 547 -21.19 -1.53 3.03
N LYS A 548 -21.09 -0.31 2.49
CA LYS A 548 -20.90 -0.10 1.05
C LYS A 548 -19.62 -0.74 0.54
N LYS A 549 -18.54 -0.72 1.35
CA LYS A 549 -17.29 -1.38 0.97
C LYS A 549 -17.46 -2.87 0.76
N LEU A 550 -18.16 -3.57 1.65
CA LEU A 550 -18.49 -5.00 1.49
C LEU A 550 -19.38 -5.25 0.26
N LYS A 551 -20.42 -4.45 0.07
CA LYS A 551 -21.31 -4.57 -1.09
C LYS A 551 -20.52 -4.40 -2.40
N SER A 552 -19.58 -3.47 -2.43
CA SER A 552 -18.68 -3.26 -3.57
C SER A 552 -17.78 -4.47 -3.78
N LEU A 553 -17.19 -5.02 -2.73
CA LEU A 553 -16.35 -6.22 -2.81
C LEU A 553 -17.13 -7.42 -3.39
N ILE A 554 -18.35 -7.65 -2.92
CA ILE A 554 -19.21 -8.72 -3.44
C ILE A 554 -19.47 -8.54 -4.95
N ASN A 555 -19.71 -7.30 -5.40
CA ASN A 555 -19.93 -7.01 -6.81
C ASN A 555 -18.64 -7.16 -7.63
N TRP A 556 -17.48 -6.77 -7.09
CA TRP A 556 -16.18 -7.00 -7.74
C TRP A 556 -15.86 -8.49 -7.86
N ILE A 557 -16.18 -9.31 -6.85
CA ILE A 557 -16.03 -10.77 -6.94
C ILE A 557 -16.85 -11.32 -8.12
N LYS A 558 -18.10 -10.88 -8.29
CA LYS A 558 -18.92 -11.27 -9.45
C LYS A 558 -18.29 -10.86 -10.79
N LYS A 559 -17.67 -9.67 -10.84
CA LYS A 559 -16.95 -9.21 -12.04
C LYS A 559 -15.74 -10.08 -12.34
N TRP A 560 -14.92 -10.42 -11.33
CA TRP A 560 -13.78 -11.31 -11.51
C TRP A 560 -14.19 -12.71 -11.99
N GLU A 561 -15.28 -13.23 -11.46
CA GLU A 561 -15.81 -14.56 -11.82
C GLU A 561 -16.62 -14.57 -13.14
N SER A 562 -16.87 -13.40 -13.76
CA SER A 562 -17.68 -13.30 -15.00
C SER A 562 -17.05 -13.94 -16.22
N ASP A 563 -15.74 -14.33 -16.16
CA ASP A 563 -15.08 -15.11 -17.19
C ASP A 563 -15.48 -16.60 -17.20
N GLY A 564 -16.23 -17.06 -16.19
CA GLY A 564 -16.69 -18.45 -16.04
C GLY A 564 -15.59 -19.45 -15.66
N VAL A 565 -14.37 -18.98 -15.43
CA VAL A 565 -13.19 -19.80 -15.08
C VAL A 565 -12.64 -19.43 -13.70
N THR A 566 -12.54 -18.14 -13.40
CA THR A 566 -12.10 -17.64 -12.10
C THR A 566 -13.11 -18.00 -11.02
N LYS A 567 -12.64 -18.58 -9.91
CA LYS A 567 -13.49 -18.94 -8.79
C LYS A 567 -12.87 -18.45 -7.48
N ILE A 568 -13.61 -17.61 -6.78
CA ILE A 568 -13.29 -17.12 -5.43
C ILE A 568 -14.15 -17.93 -4.45
N ASP A 569 -13.49 -18.63 -3.52
CA ASP A 569 -14.19 -19.56 -2.63
C ASP A 569 -14.72 -18.87 -1.36
N GLY A 570 -14.10 -17.80 -0.91
CA GLY A 570 -14.45 -17.14 0.33
C GLY A 570 -14.19 -15.64 0.38
N ILE A 571 -14.74 -15.02 1.41
CA ILE A 571 -14.54 -13.62 1.76
C ILE A 571 -13.96 -13.56 3.16
N GLY A 572 -12.81 -12.88 3.32
CA GLY A 572 -12.20 -12.54 4.59
C GLY A 572 -12.54 -11.11 4.99
N THR A 573 -12.91 -10.92 6.26
CA THR A 573 -13.05 -9.60 6.87
C THR A 573 -12.02 -9.43 7.97
N GLN A 574 -11.16 -8.41 7.86
CA GLN A 574 -10.06 -8.21 8.81
C GLN A 574 -10.59 -7.91 10.22
N MET A 575 -11.59 -7.07 10.36
CA MET A 575 -12.18 -6.69 11.65
C MET A 575 -11.17 -6.14 12.66
N HIS A 576 -10.33 -5.19 12.24
CA HIS A 576 -9.53 -4.37 13.14
C HIS A 576 -10.43 -3.30 13.76
N ILE A 577 -11.05 -3.63 14.89
CA ILE A 577 -12.14 -2.85 15.49
C ILE A 577 -11.76 -2.21 16.82
N SER A 578 -12.69 -1.45 17.40
CA SER A 578 -12.61 -0.96 18.78
C SER A 578 -13.96 -1.13 19.48
N TYR A 579 -13.90 -1.39 20.77
CA TYR A 579 -15.06 -1.25 21.64
C TYR A 579 -15.30 0.22 21.96
N TYR A 580 -16.54 0.67 21.93
CA TYR A 580 -16.93 2.04 22.26
C TYR A 580 -17.79 2.07 23.51
N GLU A 581 -17.40 2.85 24.53
CA GLU A 581 -18.24 3.07 25.73
C GLU A 581 -19.53 3.82 25.38
N ASN A 582 -19.50 4.71 24.39
CA ASN A 582 -20.71 5.36 23.90
C ASN A 582 -21.68 4.32 23.33
N SER A 583 -22.84 4.19 23.95
CA SER A 583 -23.83 3.16 23.57
C SER A 583 -24.42 3.35 22.19
N GLY A 584 -24.59 4.59 21.73
CA GLY A 584 -25.09 4.91 20.39
C GLY A 584 -24.12 4.43 19.32
N THR A 585 -22.84 4.79 19.44
CA THR A 585 -21.77 4.36 18.55
C THR A 585 -21.65 2.82 18.57
N ARG A 586 -21.61 2.22 19.77
CA ARG A 586 -21.51 0.77 19.92
C ARG A 586 -22.68 0.04 19.25
N ASN A 587 -23.90 0.53 19.38
CA ASN A 587 -25.06 -0.07 18.71
C ASN A 587 -25.01 0.06 17.20
N SER A 588 -24.54 1.21 16.68
CA SER A 588 -24.29 1.40 15.24
C SER A 588 -23.29 0.37 14.71
N LYS A 589 -22.15 0.19 15.40
CA LYS A 589 -21.15 -0.84 15.07
C LYS A 589 -21.73 -2.26 15.10
N LYS A 590 -22.51 -2.60 16.16
CA LYS A 590 -23.17 -3.90 16.25
C LYS A 590 -24.11 -4.16 15.06
N ASN A 591 -24.92 -3.19 14.68
CA ASN A 591 -25.83 -3.30 13.55
C ASN A 591 -25.07 -3.53 12.24
N ALA A 592 -23.97 -2.82 12.02
CA ALA A 592 -23.14 -2.96 10.83
C ALA A 592 -22.42 -4.32 10.80
N ILE A 593 -21.92 -4.83 11.92
CA ILE A 593 -21.33 -6.18 12.03
C ILE A 593 -22.38 -7.26 11.73
N THR A 594 -23.58 -7.15 12.32
CA THR A 594 -24.70 -8.06 12.03
C THR A 594 -25.02 -8.07 10.55
N ASN A 595 -25.16 -6.89 9.93
CA ASN A 595 -25.43 -6.76 8.51
C ASN A 595 -24.30 -7.31 7.64
N MET A 596 -23.05 -7.10 8.03
CA MET A 596 -21.89 -7.67 7.35
C MET A 596 -21.96 -9.20 7.30
N PHE A 597 -22.14 -9.88 8.42
CA PHE A 597 -22.25 -11.36 8.43
C PHE A 597 -23.40 -11.87 7.59
N ARG A 598 -24.56 -11.19 7.64
CA ARG A 598 -25.71 -11.53 6.80
C ARG A 598 -25.38 -11.41 5.31
N LEU A 599 -24.80 -10.28 4.88
CA LEU A 599 -24.42 -10.04 3.48
C LEU A 599 -23.38 -11.06 3.00
N MET A 600 -22.40 -11.39 3.84
CA MET A 600 -21.38 -12.39 3.51
C MET A 600 -22.01 -13.78 3.37
N ALA A 601 -22.89 -14.18 4.29
CA ALA A 601 -23.62 -15.44 4.24
C ALA A 601 -24.50 -15.59 2.99
N GLU A 602 -25.18 -14.51 2.58
CA GLU A 602 -26.01 -14.47 1.37
C GLU A 602 -25.23 -14.77 0.07
N THR A 603 -23.90 -14.62 0.07
CA THR A 603 -23.07 -14.96 -1.10
C THR A 603 -22.94 -16.45 -1.36
N GLY A 604 -23.23 -17.31 -0.37
CA GLY A 604 -22.97 -18.75 -0.43
C GLY A 604 -21.50 -19.14 -0.33
N LYS A 605 -20.58 -18.17 -0.21
CA LYS A 605 -19.14 -18.40 -0.13
C LYS A 605 -18.71 -18.65 1.32
N TYR A 606 -17.50 -19.20 1.51
CA TYR A 606 -16.89 -19.27 2.84
C TYR A 606 -16.76 -17.88 3.46
N VAL A 607 -16.99 -17.81 4.76
CA VAL A 607 -16.87 -16.58 5.57
C VAL A 607 -15.77 -16.77 6.61
N ARG A 608 -14.82 -15.86 6.62
CA ARG A 608 -13.71 -15.83 7.57
C ARG A 608 -13.61 -14.44 8.22
N VAL A 609 -13.54 -14.42 9.55
CA VAL A 609 -12.97 -13.27 10.28
C VAL A 609 -11.46 -13.50 10.31
N SER A 610 -10.70 -12.70 9.57
CA SER A 610 -9.31 -13.03 9.23
C SER A 610 -8.27 -12.46 10.17
N GLU A 611 -8.53 -11.30 10.78
CA GLU A 611 -7.51 -10.52 11.50
C GLU A 611 -8.08 -9.79 12.72
N MET A 612 -9.07 -10.37 13.40
CA MET A 612 -9.78 -9.69 14.46
C MET A 612 -8.83 -9.26 15.59
N ASP A 613 -8.84 -7.98 15.87
CA ASP A 613 -8.28 -7.38 17.07
C ASP A 613 -9.14 -6.20 17.52
N MET A 614 -9.08 -5.88 18.81
CA MET A 614 -9.97 -4.88 19.38
C MET A 614 -9.21 -3.90 20.27
N GLY A 615 -9.31 -2.60 19.95
CA GLY A 615 -8.95 -1.51 20.83
C GLY A 615 -10.10 -1.12 21.77
N TYR A 616 -9.91 -0.08 22.56
CA TYR A 616 -10.92 0.46 23.48
C TYR A 616 -11.02 1.97 23.35
N VAL A 617 -12.23 2.50 23.19
CA VAL A 617 -12.54 3.91 23.12
C VAL A 617 -13.47 4.28 24.28
N ASP A 618 -13.04 5.22 25.12
CA ASP A 618 -13.78 5.66 26.29
C ASP A 618 -15.03 6.50 25.96
N ALA A 619 -15.77 6.90 26.98
CA ALA A 619 -16.98 7.71 26.84
C ALA A 619 -16.69 9.11 26.24
N SER A 620 -15.46 9.60 26.31
CA SER A 620 -15.03 10.86 25.71
C SER A 620 -14.59 10.73 24.24
N GLY A 621 -14.56 9.50 23.71
CA GLY A 621 -14.14 9.23 22.33
C GLY A 621 -12.63 9.09 22.18
N LYS A 622 -11.87 8.86 23.24
CA LYS A 622 -10.42 8.66 23.22
C LYS A 622 -10.03 7.19 23.35
N ASP A 623 -9.00 6.81 22.62
CA ASP A 623 -8.38 5.50 22.81
C ASP A 623 -7.80 5.34 24.20
N VAL A 624 -8.03 4.15 24.80
CA VAL A 624 -7.52 3.80 26.11
C VAL A 624 -6.32 2.87 25.95
N PRO A 625 -5.10 3.32 26.29
CA PRO A 625 -3.91 2.46 26.28
C PRO A 625 -4.05 1.30 27.25
N THR A 626 -3.38 0.17 26.96
CA THR A 626 -3.41 -1.04 27.81
C THR A 626 -3.15 -0.76 29.31
N ALA A 627 -2.15 0.08 29.59
CA ALA A 627 -1.77 0.43 30.98
C ALA A 627 -2.85 1.20 31.76
N ASN A 628 -3.78 1.83 31.06
CA ASN A 628 -4.84 2.67 31.64
C ASN A 628 -6.20 1.96 31.68
N MET A 629 -6.28 0.73 31.21
CA MET A 629 -7.51 -0.07 31.19
C MET A 629 -7.95 -0.44 32.60
N THR A 630 -9.21 -0.14 32.92
CA THR A 630 -9.85 -0.60 34.15
C THR A 630 -10.36 -2.04 34.03
N GLU A 631 -10.59 -2.69 35.14
CA GLU A 631 -11.18 -4.03 35.21
C GLU A 631 -12.53 -4.12 34.49
N THR A 632 -13.38 -3.10 34.67
CA THR A 632 -14.68 -3.01 33.99
C THR A 632 -14.51 -2.92 32.46
N GLN A 633 -13.55 -2.17 32.00
CA GLN A 633 -13.28 -2.02 30.56
C GLN A 633 -12.79 -3.32 29.94
N HIS A 634 -11.93 -4.07 30.63
CA HIS A 634 -11.53 -5.41 30.19
C HIS A 634 -12.73 -6.39 30.10
N LYS A 635 -13.67 -6.33 31.05
CA LYS A 635 -14.90 -7.14 31.00
C LYS A 635 -15.83 -6.74 29.88
N ASN A 636 -15.97 -5.45 29.62
CA ASN A 636 -16.75 -4.93 28.48
C ASN A 636 -16.21 -5.46 27.15
N MET A 637 -14.88 -5.50 26.97
CA MET A 637 -14.27 -6.10 25.79
C MET A 637 -14.60 -7.59 25.69
N ALA A 638 -14.49 -8.32 26.77
CA ALA A 638 -14.80 -9.75 26.81
C ALA A 638 -16.24 -10.05 26.39
N ASP A 639 -17.21 -9.26 26.86
CA ASP A 639 -18.62 -9.40 26.51
C ASP A 639 -18.87 -9.02 25.02
N PHE A 640 -18.08 -8.10 24.46
CA PHE A 640 -18.21 -7.73 23.06
C PHE A 640 -17.62 -8.81 22.14
N TYR A 641 -16.48 -9.42 22.50
CA TYR A 641 -15.95 -10.59 21.80
C TYR A 641 -16.94 -11.78 21.82
N GLU A 642 -17.51 -12.06 22.99
CA GLU A 642 -18.56 -13.08 23.11
C GLU A 642 -19.71 -12.81 22.14
N TRP A 643 -20.20 -11.57 22.12
CA TRP A 643 -21.28 -11.17 21.23
C TRP A 643 -20.93 -11.36 19.75
N ILE A 644 -19.71 -10.92 19.31
CA ILE A 644 -19.26 -11.06 17.91
C ILE A 644 -19.21 -12.55 17.51
N ILE A 645 -18.63 -13.40 18.36
CA ILE A 645 -18.47 -14.83 18.07
C ILE A 645 -19.85 -15.50 17.99
N LYS A 646 -20.75 -15.20 18.90
CA LYS A 646 -22.13 -15.71 18.86
C LYS A 646 -22.89 -15.23 17.62
N GLU A 647 -22.70 -13.99 17.23
CA GLU A 647 -23.33 -13.39 16.04
C GLU A 647 -22.83 -14.05 14.75
N PHE A 648 -21.53 -14.36 14.67
CA PHE A 648 -20.95 -15.15 13.58
C PHE A 648 -21.61 -16.53 13.47
N PHE A 649 -21.68 -17.28 14.57
CA PHE A 649 -22.33 -18.60 14.57
C PHE A 649 -23.83 -18.54 14.27
N ARG A 650 -24.50 -17.47 14.69
CA ARG A 650 -25.95 -17.28 14.46
C ARG A 650 -26.30 -17.00 12.99
N LEU A 651 -25.46 -16.22 12.29
CA LEU A 651 -25.78 -15.69 10.97
C LEU A 651 -25.11 -16.41 9.82
N VAL A 652 -23.92 -16.95 10.03
CA VAL A 652 -23.18 -17.67 8.99
C VAL A 652 -23.56 -19.15 9.05
N PRO A 653 -24.10 -19.74 7.97
CA PRO A 653 -24.42 -21.17 7.95
C PRO A 653 -23.19 -22.04 8.23
N PRO A 654 -23.31 -23.16 8.96
CA PRO A 654 -22.19 -24.03 9.30
C PRO A 654 -21.32 -24.45 8.11
N ALA A 655 -21.92 -24.70 6.95
CA ALA A 655 -21.19 -25.07 5.73
C ALA A 655 -20.29 -23.96 5.16
N GLN A 656 -20.58 -22.70 5.51
CA GLN A 656 -19.83 -21.52 5.06
C GLN A 656 -18.82 -21.01 6.10
N GLN A 657 -18.86 -21.53 7.34
CA GLN A 657 -17.98 -21.06 8.41
C GLN A 657 -16.56 -21.57 8.19
N TRP A 658 -15.65 -20.69 7.75
CA TRP A 658 -14.22 -21.04 7.71
C TRP A 658 -13.57 -20.87 9.07
N GLY A 659 -13.87 -19.77 9.76
CA GLY A 659 -13.37 -19.55 11.11
C GLY A 659 -13.20 -18.10 11.55
N ILE A 660 -12.61 -17.95 12.72
CA ILE A 660 -12.26 -16.66 13.32
C ILE A 660 -10.77 -16.70 13.69
N CYS A 661 -10.00 -15.72 13.22
CA CYS A 661 -8.60 -15.54 13.55
C CYS A 661 -8.42 -14.30 14.43
N GLN A 662 -7.85 -14.48 15.60
CA GLN A 662 -7.34 -13.40 16.43
C GLN A 662 -5.98 -12.95 15.91
N TRP A 663 -5.87 -11.70 15.44
CA TRP A 663 -4.63 -11.22 14.81
C TRP A 663 -3.48 -11.08 15.80
N CYS A 664 -3.73 -10.44 16.92
CA CYS A 664 -2.76 -10.28 18.01
C CYS A 664 -3.12 -11.23 19.16
N PRO A 665 -2.41 -12.34 19.38
CA PRO A 665 -2.68 -13.20 20.53
C PRO A 665 -2.39 -12.51 21.87
N THR A 666 -1.38 -11.63 21.91
CA THR A 666 -1.02 -10.82 23.10
C THR A 666 -1.30 -9.34 22.86
N ASP A 667 -1.36 -8.56 23.94
CA ASP A 667 -1.40 -7.11 23.85
C ASP A 667 -0.19 -6.58 23.08
N SER A 668 -0.39 -5.47 22.38
CA SER A 668 0.68 -4.80 21.63
C SER A 668 1.54 -3.95 22.56
N PRO A 669 2.86 -4.20 22.65
CA PRO A 669 3.76 -3.38 23.46
C PRO A 669 3.97 -1.99 22.83
N ALA A 670 4.61 -1.08 23.58
CA ALA A 670 4.85 0.30 23.15
C ALA A 670 5.67 0.43 21.86
N ASN A 671 6.55 -0.52 21.58
CA ASN A 671 7.40 -0.56 20.39
C ASN A 671 6.82 -1.42 19.25
N SER A 672 5.55 -1.82 19.35
CA SER A 672 4.89 -2.57 18.27
C SER A 672 4.70 -1.70 17.04
N GLY A 673 4.98 -2.24 15.87
CA GLY A 673 4.63 -1.62 14.58
C GLY A 673 3.13 -1.67 14.24
N TRP A 674 2.34 -2.38 15.05
CA TRP A 674 0.89 -2.52 14.89
C TRP A 674 0.18 -2.22 16.20
N ARG A 675 -0.73 -1.22 16.19
CA ARG A 675 -1.59 -0.81 17.31
C ARG A 675 -0.83 -0.74 18.65
N ALA A 676 0.32 -0.05 18.66
CA ALA A 676 1.17 0.08 19.86
C ALA A 676 0.39 0.52 21.10
N ASN A 677 0.74 -0.02 22.27
CA ASN A 677 0.09 0.25 23.55
C ASN A 677 -1.41 -0.10 23.61
N THR A 678 -1.93 -0.93 22.72
CA THR A 678 -3.37 -1.24 22.64
C THR A 678 -3.70 -2.61 23.26
N PRO A 679 -4.83 -2.76 23.97
CA PRO A 679 -5.23 -3.99 24.69
C PRO A 679 -5.80 -5.08 23.75
N VAL A 680 -5.17 -5.30 22.59
CA VAL A 680 -5.69 -6.13 21.49
C VAL A 680 -5.68 -7.64 21.75
N GLY A 681 -4.90 -8.11 22.72
CA GLY A 681 -4.65 -9.52 22.93
C GLY A 681 -5.71 -10.25 23.77
N ILE A 682 -5.75 -11.57 23.60
CA ILE A 682 -6.44 -12.51 24.50
C ILE A 682 -5.60 -12.72 25.78
N TRP A 683 -4.29 -12.61 25.64
CA TRP A 683 -3.31 -12.61 26.73
C TRP A 683 -2.64 -11.24 26.83
N ASP A 684 -2.12 -10.94 28.01
CA ASP A 684 -1.25 -9.79 28.19
C ASP A 684 0.17 -10.07 27.62
N ILE A 685 1.04 -9.07 27.68
CA ILE A 685 2.43 -9.19 27.18
C ILE A 685 3.28 -10.23 27.94
N ASN A 686 2.83 -10.70 29.13
CA ASN A 686 3.47 -11.71 29.94
C ASN A 686 2.82 -13.11 29.78
N TYR A 687 1.94 -13.25 28.78
CA TYR A 687 1.18 -14.46 28.47
C TYR A 687 0.15 -14.88 29.55
N TYR A 688 -0.29 -13.98 30.42
CA TYR A 688 -1.41 -14.21 31.30
C TYR A 688 -2.74 -13.99 30.59
N ARG A 689 -3.71 -14.88 30.85
CA ARG A 689 -5.06 -14.77 30.30
C ARG A 689 -5.74 -13.50 30.79
N LYS A 690 -6.37 -12.79 29.86
CA LYS A 690 -7.23 -11.62 30.13
C LYS A 690 -8.70 -12.05 30.17
N HIS A 691 -9.61 -11.17 30.59
CA HIS A 691 -11.06 -11.45 30.59
C HIS A 691 -11.59 -11.80 29.17
N VAL A 692 -10.95 -11.29 28.11
CA VAL A 692 -11.24 -11.65 26.73
C VAL A 692 -11.16 -13.16 26.49
N TYR A 693 -10.30 -13.89 27.21
CA TYR A 693 -10.23 -15.35 27.13
C TYR A 693 -11.58 -15.98 27.50
N ALA A 694 -12.20 -15.54 28.61
CA ALA A 694 -13.53 -16.00 29.03
C ALA A 694 -14.61 -15.58 28.01
N GLY A 695 -14.48 -14.39 27.40
CA GLY A 695 -15.36 -13.95 26.32
C GLY A 695 -15.31 -14.87 25.10
N PHE A 696 -14.11 -15.29 24.68
CA PHE A 696 -13.96 -16.29 23.61
C PHE A 696 -14.62 -17.62 23.99
N VAL A 697 -14.37 -18.13 25.22
CA VAL A 697 -14.97 -19.40 25.68
C VAL A 697 -16.49 -19.31 25.64
N ARG A 698 -17.09 -18.26 26.19
CA ARG A 698 -18.55 -18.08 26.19
C ARG A 698 -19.09 -17.89 24.78
N GLY A 699 -18.34 -17.24 23.90
CA GLY A 699 -18.67 -17.09 22.47
C GLY A 699 -18.71 -18.43 21.73
N LEU A 700 -17.79 -19.33 22.05
CA LEU A 700 -17.71 -20.69 21.53
C LEU A 700 -18.75 -21.64 22.18
N GLY A 701 -19.58 -21.15 23.12
CA GLY A 701 -20.58 -21.95 23.81
C GLY A 701 -20.05 -22.74 25.01
N GLY A 702 -18.78 -22.47 25.41
CA GLY A 702 -18.14 -23.15 26.52
C GLY A 702 -18.47 -22.55 27.90
N VAL A 703 -18.17 -23.33 28.93
CA VAL A 703 -18.28 -22.96 30.33
C VAL A 703 -16.99 -23.36 31.07
N PRO A 704 -16.70 -22.79 32.29
CA PRO A 704 -15.56 -23.20 33.07
C PRO A 704 -15.49 -24.72 33.28
N ASN A 705 -14.29 -25.29 33.20
CA ASN A 705 -14.02 -26.72 33.42
C ASN A 705 -14.77 -27.71 32.48
N GLY A 706 -15.27 -27.25 31.36
CA GLY A 706 -16.00 -28.09 30.41
C GLY A 706 -17.29 -28.71 30.97
N ILE A 707 -17.86 -28.10 32.03
CA ILE A 707 -19.13 -28.51 32.60
C ILE A 707 -20.24 -27.92 31.72
N GLU A 708 -20.88 -28.74 30.91
CA GLU A 708 -22.11 -28.35 30.25
C GLU A 708 -23.21 -28.09 31.29
N LYS A 709 -23.76 -26.88 31.29
CA LYS A 709 -24.97 -26.60 32.06
C LYS A 709 -26.08 -27.40 31.36
N VAL A 710 -26.51 -28.46 32.03
CA VAL A 710 -27.67 -29.24 31.54
C VAL A 710 -28.88 -28.32 31.61
N GLU A 711 -29.44 -27.93 30.46
CA GLU A 711 -30.79 -27.35 30.46
C GLU A 711 -31.75 -28.35 31.04
N ALA A 712 -32.55 -27.94 32.03
CA ALA A 712 -33.40 -28.79 32.84
C ALA A 712 -34.48 -29.59 32.07
N ASP A 713 -34.61 -29.41 30.76
CA ASP A 713 -35.66 -29.97 29.95
C ASP A 713 -35.23 -31.08 28.96
N LYS A 714 -33.95 -31.48 28.93
CA LYS A 714 -33.54 -32.68 28.18
C LYS A 714 -33.29 -33.83 29.11
N ALA A 715 -34.09 -34.87 29.04
CA ALA A 715 -33.85 -36.11 29.78
C ALA A 715 -32.45 -36.63 29.47
N ILE A 716 -31.57 -36.65 30.47
CA ILE A 716 -30.22 -37.15 30.34
C ILE A 716 -30.27 -38.65 30.13
N ASP A 717 -29.76 -39.13 29.00
CA ASP A 717 -29.65 -40.56 28.71
C ASP A 717 -28.61 -41.19 29.66
N THR A 718 -29.14 -41.92 30.65
CA THR A 718 -28.35 -42.66 31.64
C THR A 718 -28.12 -44.13 31.28
N SER A 719 -28.48 -44.54 30.05
CA SER A 719 -28.45 -45.95 29.62
C SER A 719 -27.06 -46.59 29.70
N LYS A 720 -25.99 -45.82 29.58
CA LYS A 720 -24.59 -46.28 29.74
C LYS A 720 -24.09 -46.24 31.17
N GLY A 721 -24.91 -45.83 32.12
CA GLY A 721 -24.60 -45.76 33.55
C GLY A 721 -24.12 -44.39 34.01
N ILE A 722 -24.21 -44.16 35.33
CA ILE A 722 -23.75 -42.94 35.99
C ILE A 722 -22.53 -43.31 36.84
N TYR A 723 -21.48 -42.47 36.78
CA TYR A 723 -20.24 -42.68 37.48
C TYR A 723 -19.91 -41.48 38.36
N ASN A 724 -19.22 -41.71 39.47
CA ASN A 724 -18.65 -40.63 40.26
C ASN A 724 -17.34 -40.11 39.64
N LEU A 725 -16.78 -39.05 40.19
CA LEU A 725 -15.54 -38.43 39.66
C LEU A 725 -14.32 -39.36 39.69
N ASN A 726 -14.37 -40.45 40.47
CA ASN A 726 -13.30 -41.46 40.53
C ASN A 726 -13.53 -42.59 39.52
N GLY A 727 -14.51 -42.47 38.63
CA GLY A 727 -14.79 -43.46 37.60
C GLY A 727 -15.55 -44.69 38.11
N ILE A 728 -16.06 -44.67 39.34
CA ILE A 728 -16.83 -45.76 39.89
C ILE A 728 -18.28 -45.66 39.47
N ARG A 729 -18.82 -46.72 38.86
CA ARG A 729 -20.21 -46.79 38.45
C ARG A 729 -21.14 -46.82 39.65
N LEU A 730 -22.13 -45.95 39.67
CA LEU A 730 -23.14 -45.86 40.72
C LEU A 730 -24.32 -46.80 40.39
N LYS A 731 -25.00 -47.27 41.39
CA LYS A 731 -26.18 -48.18 41.25
C LYS A 731 -27.46 -47.44 40.81
N ALA A 732 -27.42 -46.07 40.80
CA ALA A 732 -28.54 -45.24 40.37
C ALA A 732 -28.78 -45.37 38.86
N THR A 733 -30.06 -45.40 38.47
CA THR A 733 -30.50 -45.44 37.07
C THR A 733 -30.92 -44.05 36.55
N SER A 734 -31.15 -43.11 37.49
CA SER A 734 -31.42 -41.71 37.20
C SER A 734 -30.52 -40.81 38.08
N LEU A 735 -30.20 -39.63 37.58
CA LEU A 735 -29.55 -38.61 38.39
C LEU A 735 -30.43 -38.16 39.56
N ASP A 736 -31.77 -38.29 39.42
CA ASP A 736 -32.71 -37.89 40.47
C ASP A 736 -32.58 -38.71 41.70
N ASP A 737 -32.02 -39.90 41.61
CA ASP A 737 -31.81 -40.84 42.75
C ASP A 737 -30.52 -40.54 43.51
N LEU A 738 -29.74 -39.52 43.09
CA LEU A 738 -28.44 -39.20 43.66
C LEU A 738 -28.44 -37.86 44.40
N PRO A 739 -27.57 -37.65 45.39
CA PRO A 739 -27.37 -36.33 46.01
C PRO A 739 -26.93 -35.26 45.01
N LYS A 740 -27.08 -33.99 45.38
CA LYS A 740 -26.46 -32.90 44.60
C LYS A 740 -24.95 -33.12 44.55
N GLY A 741 -24.40 -33.07 43.31
CA GLY A 741 -23.00 -33.35 43.10
C GLY A 741 -22.62 -33.38 41.61
N ILE A 742 -21.36 -33.70 41.33
CA ILE A 742 -20.82 -33.84 39.95
C ILE A 742 -20.71 -35.34 39.63
N TYR A 743 -21.28 -35.74 38.53
CA TYR A 743 -21.30 -37.11 38.04
C TYR A 743 -20.77 -37.20 36.62
N ILE A 744 -20.37 -38.37 36.17
CA ILE A 744 -20.00 -38.63 34.76
C ILE A 744 -21.11 -39.52 34.17
N VAL A 745 -21.75 -39.00 33.10
CA VAL A 745 -22.78 -39.71 32.34
C VAL A 745 -22.41 -39.67 30.88
N ASN A 746 -22.30 -40.80 30.20
CA ASN A 746 -21.87 -40.93 28.81
C ASN A 746 -20.51 -40.25 28.52
N GLY A 747 -19.58 -40.29 29.49
CA GLY A 747 -18.26 -39.68 29.37
C GLY A 747 -18.22 -38.15 29.58
N LYS A 748 -19.36 -37.52 29.88
CA LYS A 748 -19.50 -36.10 30.18
C LYS A 748 -19.72 -35.84 31.66
N LYS A 749 -19.16 -34.75 32.18
CA LYS A 749 -19.44 -34.30 33.54
C LYS A 749 -20.79 -33.61 33.58
N VAL A 750 -21.63 -34.02 34.53
CA VAL A 750 -23.00 -33.51 34.73
C VAL A 750 -23.14 -33.06 36.19
N ILE A 751 -23.74 -31.92 36.43
CA ILE A 751 -24.08 -31.42 37.77
C ILE A 751 -25.55 -31.71 38.03
N LYS A 752 -25.83 -32.35 39.20
CA LYS A 752 -27.18 -32.47 39.75
C LYS A 752 -27.45 -31.38 40.76
#